data_3d8f2c5a12d99520d4a06797c73d8227
#
_entry.id   3d8f2c5a12d99520d4a06797c73d8227
#
_cell.length_a   1.000
_cell.length_b   1.000
_cell.length_c   1.000
_cell.angle_alpha   90.00
_cell.angle_beta   90.00
_cell.angle_gamma   90.00
#
_symmetry.space_group_name_H-M   'P 1'
#
loop_
_entity.id
_entity.type
_entity.pdbx_description
1 polymer ?
#
loop_
_entity_poly.entity_id
_entity_poly.type
_entity_poly.pdbx_seq_one_letter_code
_entity_poly.pdbx_strand_id
1 'polypeptide(L)'
;MMEKTTATLPMAVEPRDREWGVGISGMTENPSPFPRINRMLEWLRDLDSTADSQRALIFTECYERFNIYPQDIKCAMTLREVLRRVDINIWPGELIVGELAAPPNSAPIYPELSIDWLVEEILERPMEDRKNDRYVIDEKTKSDILGLQQPWKGKTVSEAILATYTEEESKGSHLGKGVYLESLYLYAGVGHVCADYEKLFKLGFGGLREAIEGKMSRLDTSNPDDVKKQEFYTAELIMLDGVEAYINRYGELAAQMAQSEPDPTRKAELRRVSENCLWVATQPPRDFWEAIQLWHIATNMIIIESNGHSVTYGRFDALFYPFYKKDAETGTLTREFMQELIEHAFLKIHQLRKIRDTHAIRFSSGTIMGGTALDVGGVDENGDDITNDLSYMVLDAHAHTRIPNPWMGVRLHANTPPEFKTKVFNVIRIGTGEPKIFNDEPIIRSLMSYGKPLEVARGYVGIGCVEPCIPGKTYGWHDSGSVNLAKILQLAINNGRCIDCGAACPRYANCAGAGKSLSIDTGSLATFESFDDVKDSYDRQMKYWCDLMISCIHKIDIIHQRMKPLPYLSLLVSDCIDKGVDVTAGGARYNHSGPQCVGVGTAADGLSVIKQLVFDEKRVTGEDMLAALRANWEGHEPLYALVNSDRMHHYGNDDDYADEIALFATATYCKHIEHRPTAHGGEFMPGIYSVTNNVMHGSLVSATPDGRKAFEPVSDCIGPVHTECCSHDRRGPTAIANSVAKLDHPRIGNGIILNWKFAPSSVSGETGRENLIGLMDTYFENLGMQSQFSIISKDMMLAAQKKPEKYKDLVVRIAGYSAYFVELSTDLQNDLIGRTELSFD
;
A
#
# COMPACT_ATOMS: atom_id res chain seq x y z
N MET A 1 -5.38 24.20 30.43
CA MET A 1 -6.45 23.35 30.98
C MET A 1 -7.36 23.05 29.81
N MET A 2 -7.09 21.98 29.10
CA MET A 2 -8.01 21.53 28.04
C MET A 2 -9.27 21.02 28.71
N GLU A 3 -10.43 21.55 28.33
CA GLU A 3 -11.69 20.91 28.59
C GLU A 3 -11.60 19.48 28.07
N LYS A 4 -11.64 18.52 28.97
CA LYS A 4 -11.80 17.12 28.62
C LYS A 4 -13.16 16.99 27.95
N THR A 5 -13.19 16.99 26.64
CA THR A 5 -14.33 16.48 25.89
C THR A 5 -14.46 15.02 26.28
N THR A 6 -15.29 14.75 27.27
CA THR A 6 -15.77 13.40 27.58
C THR A 6 -16.68 13.00 26.42
N ALA A 7 -16.10 12.51 25.33
CA ALA A 7 -16.85 11.89 24.27
C ALA A 7 -17.48 10.61 24.84
N THR A 8 -18.74 10.71 25.23
CA THR A 8 -19.54 9.53 25.57
C THR A 8 -19.98 8.87 24.27
N LEU A 9 -19.77 7.58 24.12
CA LEU A 9 -20.38 6.82 23.03
C LEU A 9 -21.89 7.05 23.03
N PRO A 10 -22.49 7.31 21.86
CA PRO A 10 -23.95 7.47 21.77
C PRO A 10 -24.66 6.23 22.35
N MET A 11 -25.67 6.46 23.19
CA MET A 11 -26.41 5.38 23.86
C MET A 11 -27.32 4.60 22.91
N ALA A 12 -27.67 5.17 21.75
CA ALA A 12 -28.44 4.51 20.70
C ALA A 12 -27.89 4.92 19.33
N VAL A 13 -27.83 3.96 18.41
CA VAL A 13 -27.52 4.19 17.00
C VAL A 13 -28.86 4.38 16.28
N GLU A 14 -29.14 5.60 15.79
CA GLU A 14 -30.25 5.78 14.86
C GLU A 14 -29.88 5.17 13.50
N PRO A 15 -30.78 4.45 12.83
CA PRO A 15 -30.52 3.94 11.50
C PRO A 15 -30.24 5.13 10.57
N ARG A 16 -29.05 5.13 9.94
CA ARG A 16 -28.77 6.10 8.88
C ARG A 16 -29.67 5.80 7.68
N ASP A 17 -30.21 6.85 7.08
CA ASP A 17 -30.90 6.79 5.79
C ASP A 17 -29.87 6.43 4.69
N ARG A 18 -29.67 5.13 4.44
CA ARG A 18 -28.75 4.61 3.44
C ARG A 18 -29.50 4.42 2.13
N GLU A 19 -29.22 5.24 1.13
CA GLU A 19 -29.69 5.02 -0.25
C GLU A 19 -28.87 3.94 -0.99
N TRP A 20 -27.73 3.50 -0.43
CA TRP A 20 -26.90 2.46 -0.93
C TRP A 20 -26.78 1.34 0.13
N GLY A 21 -26.23 0.22 -0.18
CA GLY A 21 -25.96 -0.81 0.81
C GLY A 21 -26.64 -2.08 0.50
N VAL A 22 -26.97 -2.22 -0.71
CA VAL A 22 -27.52 -3.48 -1.17
C VAL A 22 -26.39 -4.34 -1.67
N GLY A 23 -25.85 -5.19 -0.79
CA GLY A 23 -25.01 -6.30 -1.20
C GLY A 23 -25.83 -7.23 -2.09
N ILE A 24 -25.16 -7.85 -3.05
CA ILE A 24 -25.79 -8.68 -4.06
C ILE A 24 -26.27 -10.02 -3.49
N SER A 25 -25.74 -10.43 -2.35
CA SER A 25 -25.96 -11.76 -1.78
C SER A 25 -27.02 -11.83 -0.68
N GLY A 26 -27.82 -10.79 -0.47
CA GLY A 26 -28.71 -10.73 0.69
C GLY A 26 -28.00 -10.49 2.03
N MET A 27 -26.67 -10.29 2.01
CA MET A 27 -25.86 -9.88 3.18
C MET A 27 -25.90 -8.37 3.41
N THR A 28 -26.96 -7.73 2.97
CA THR A 28 -27.10 -6.28 2.89
C THR A 28 -27.19 -5.58 4.21
N GLU A 29 -27.59 -6.25 5.25
CA GLU A 29 -28.03 -5.65 6.49
C GLU A 29 -27.52 -6.40 7.72
N ASN A 30 -26.28 -6.88 7.69
CA ASN A 30 -25.73 -7.41 8.92
C ASN A 30 -24.81 -6.36 9.54
N PRO A 31 -25.33 -5.44 10.37
CA PRO A 31 -24.50 -4.79 11.34
C PRO A 31 -23.82 -5.89 12.16
N SER A 32 -22.69 -5.61 12.76
CA SER A 32 -22.06 -6.52 13.69
C SER A 32 -23.10 -7.05 14.69
N PRO A 33 -23.09 -8.33 15.05
CA PRO A 33 -23.95 -8.85 16.11
C PRO A 33 -23.60 -8.23 17.48
N PHE A 34 -22.51 -7.48 17.57
CA PHE A 34 -22.03 -6.85 18.79
C PHE A 34 -22.41 -5.37 18.84
N PRO A 35 -23.31 -4.97 19.73
CA PRO A 35 -23.76 -3.57 19.85
C PRO A 35 -22.61 -2.58 20.13
N ARG A 36 -21.54 -3.02 20.81
CA ARG A 36 -20.34 -2.22 21.05
C ARG A 36 -19.67 -1.83 19.75
N ILE A 37 -19.43 -2.79 18.89
CA ILE A 37 -18.77 -2.59 17.59
C ILE A 37 -19.55 -1.59 16.74
N ASN A 38 -20.87 -1.76 16.65
CA ASN A 38 -21.72 -0.85 15.90
C ASN A 38 -21.63 0.60 16.43
N ARG A 39 -21.72 0.80 17.77
CA ARG A 39 -21.59 2.13 18.36
C ARG A 39 -20.22 2.77 18.14
N MET A 40 -19.14 1.99 18.29
CA MET A 40 -17.79 2.49 18.04
C MET A 40 -17.58 2.84 16.57
N LEU A 41 -18.08 2.03 15.65
CA LEU A 41 -17.99 2.29 14.22
C LEU A 41 -18.70 3.59 13.82
N GLU A 42 -19.92 3.81 14.29
CA GLU A 42 -20.66 5.05 14.04
C GLU A 42 -19.93 6.26 14.64
N TRP A 43 -19.43 6.12 15.85
CA TRP A 43 -18.63 7.16 16.49
C TRP A 43 -17.37 7.52 15.69
N LEU A 44 -16.59 6.52 15.24
CA LEU A 44 -15.38 6.75 14.43
C LEU A 44 -15.69 7.43 13.08
N ARG A 45 -16.82 7.11 12.46
CA ARG A 45 -17.28 7.72 11.21
C ARG A 45 -17.66 9.19 11.35
N ASP A 46 -18.08 9.60 12.53
CA ASP A 46 -18.46 10.99 12.81
C ASP A 46 -17.27 11.87 13.21
N LEU A 47 -16.09 11.28 13.44
CA LEU A 47 -14.88 12.01 13.79
C LEU A 47 -14.14 12.49 12.53
N ASP A 48 -13.71 13.75 12.55
CA ASP A 48 -12.77 14.26 11.56
C ASP A 48 -11.39 13.59 11.70
N SER A 49 -10.66 13.52 10.60
CA SER A 49 -9.23 13.22 10.65
C SER A 49 -8.47 14.46 11.10
N THR A 50 -7.61 14.30 12.11
CA THR A 50 -6.86 15.40 12.75
C THR A 50 -5.37 15.10 12.78
N ALA A 51 -4.55 16.10 13.12
CA ALA A 51 -3.12 15.95 13.33
C ALA A 51 -2.77 16.20 14.80
N ASP A 52 -1.73 15.51 15.30
CA ASP A 52 -1.19 15.67 16.65
C ASP A 52 0.29 16.06 16.59
N SER A 53 0.65 17.17 17.25
CA SER A 53 2.02 17.71 17.25
C SER A 53 2.91 17.13 18.36
N GLN A 54 2.38 16.39 19.32
CA GLN A 54 3.12 16.00 20.54
C GLN A 54 4.36 15.17 20.23
N ARG A 55 4.22 14.14 19.36
CA ARG A 55 5.36 13.34 18.93
C ARG A 55 6.46 14.23 18.35
N ALA A 56 6.10 15.13 17.47
CA ALA A 56 7.06 16.01 16.79
C ALA A 56 7.79 16.95 17.73
N LEU A 57 7.09 17.54 18.69
CA LEU A 57 7.69 18.44 19.69
C LEU A 57 8.66 17.69 20.60
N ILE A 58 8.25 16.53 21.13
CA ILE A 58 9.10 15.70 22.00
C ILE A 58 10.30 15.20 21.22
N PHE A 59 10.08 14.72 19.98
CA PHE A 59 11.14 14.23 19.12
C PHE A 59 12.17 15.33 18.83
N THR A 60 11.74 16.52 18.49
CA THR A 60 12.63 17.65 18.19
C THR A 60 13.47 18.03 19.40
N GLU A 61 12.84 18.22 20.56
CA GLU A 61 13.54 18.52 21.83
C GLU A 61 14.63 17.49 22.13
N CYS A 62 14.26 16.21 22.06
CA CYS A 62 15.16 15.12 22.41
C CYS A 62 16.26 14.90 21.36
N TYR A 63 15.92 15.02 20.09
CA TYR A 63 16.87 14.88 18.99
C TYR A 63 17.98 15.93 19.05
N GLU A 64 17.67 17.16 19.44
CA GLU A 64 18.67 18.21 19.69
C GLU A 64 19.48 17.93 20.96
N ARG A 65 18.82 17.52 22.02
CA ARG A 65 19.47 17.20 23.31
C ARG A 65 20.48 16.06 23.22
N PHE A 66 20.19 15.05 22.38
CA PHE A 66 21.02 13.85 22.24
C PHE A 66 21.99 13.91 21.05
N ASN A 67 22.29 15.09 20.53
CA ASN A 67 23.08 15.26 19.30
C ASN A 67 24.53 14.78 19.36
N ILE A 68 25.08 14.54 20.57
CA ILE A 68 26.45 14.03 20.78
C ILE A 68 26.57 12.51 20.64
N TYR A 69 25.44 11.79 20.64
CA TYR A 69 25.44 10.33 20.53
C TYR A 69 25.48 9.85 19.08
N PRO A 70 26.01 8.65 18.81
CA PRO A 70 25.83 7.99 17.51
C PRO A 70 24.37 7.94 17.07
N GLN A 71 24.12 7.90 15.77
CA GLN A 71 22.78 8.10 15.21
C GLN A 71 21.79 7.03 15.70
N ASP A 72 22.20 5.75 15.79
CA ASP A 72 21.35 4.65 16.25
C ASP A 72 20.91 4.87 17.71
N ILE A 73 21.87 5.18 18.58
CA ILE A 73 21.60 5.47 19.98
C ILE A 73 20.74 6.73 20.14
N LYS A 74 21.05 7.78 19.37
CA LYS A 74 20.29 9.02 19.36
C LYS A 74 18.83 8.80 18.98
N CYS A 75 18.58 8.03 17.92
CA CYS A 75 17.23 7.68 17.48
C CYS A 75 16.49 6.87 18.55
N ALA A 76 17.13 5.84 19.12
CA ALA A 76 16.56 5.02 20.20
C ALA A 76 16.22 5.83 21.45
N MET A 77 17.14 6.69 21.92
CA MET A 77 16.91 7.57 23.06
C MET A 77 15.76 8.55 22.80
N THR A 78 15.70 9.11 21.61
CA THR A 78 14.65 10.06 21.21
C THR A 78 13.29 9.38 21.18
N LEU A 79 13.19 8.21 20.55
CA LEU A 79 11.94 7.45 20.48
C LEU A 79 11.51 6.93 21.86
N ARG A 80 12.44 6.48 22.69
CA ARG A 80 12.14 6.13 24.08
C ARG A 80 11.45 7.28 24.81
N GLU A 81 11.93 8.51 24.66
CA GLU A 81 11.30 9.68 25.31
C GLU A 81 9.92 10.00 24.69
N VAL A 82 9.75 9.79 23.38
CA VAL A 82 8.43 9.89 22.75
C VAL A 82 7.45 8.92 23.41
N LEU A 83 7.79 7.63 23.47
CA LEU A 83 6.94 6.58 24.04
C LEU A 83 6.65 6.78 25.54
N ARG A 84 7.55 7.42 26.26
CA ARG A 84 7.36 7.76 27.69
C ARG A 84 6.48 8.97 27.92
N ARG A 85 6.40 9.91 26.97
CA ARG A 85 5.88 11.26 27.22
C ARG A 85 4.65 11.63 26.41
N VAL A 86 4.40 11.00 25.23
CA VAL A 86 3.17 11.26 24.46
C VAL A 86 1.95 10.96 25.32
N ASP A 87 0.91 11.76 25.20
CA ASP A 87 -0.35 11.46 25.86
C ASP A 87 -0.92 10.15 25.32
N ILE A 88 -1.58 9.41 26.19
CA ILE A 88 -2.28 8.17 25.86
C ILE A 88 -3.72 8.25 26.34
N ASN A 89 -4.61 7.51 25.72
CA ASN A 89 -6.00 7.46 26.11
C ASN A 89 -6.59 6.06 25.97
N ILE A 90 -7.69 5.79 26.65
CA ILE A 90 -8.53 4.60 26.48
C ILE A 90 -9.94 5.10 26.27
N TRP A 91 -10.46 4.90 25.08
CA TRP A 91 -11.76 5.39 24.68
C TRP A 91 -12.90 4.51 25.23
N PRO A 92 -14.12 5.07 25.37
CA PRO A 92 -15.26 4.29 25.84
C PRO A 92 -15.50 3.03 24.99
N GLY A 93 -15.59 1.88 25.66
CA GLY A 93 -15.86 0.60 25.00
C GLY A 93 -14.64 -0.15 24.49
N GLU A 94 -13.44 0.43 24.50
CA GLU A 94 -12.23 -0.25 24.00
C GLU A 94 -11.86 -1.48 24.82
N LEU A 95 -11.61 -2.58 24.12
CA LEU A 95 -11.08 -3.84 24.63
C LEU A 95 -9.59 -4.03 24.29
N ILE A 96 -9.13 -3.36 23.24
CA ILE A 96 -7.76 -3.33 22.75
C ILE A 96 -7.32 -1.89 22.79
N VAL A 97 -6.14 -1.62 23.36
CA VAL A 97 -5.61 -0.26 23.54
C VAL A 97 -4.31 -0.05 22.78
N GLY A 98 -3.95 1.20 22.56
CA GLY A 98 -2.78 1.61 21.82
C GLY A 98 -3.18 2.44 20.58
N GLU A 99 -2.61 3.65 20.49
CA GLU A 99 -2.91 4.62 19.45
C GLU A 99 -1.61 5.15 18.83
N LEU A 100 -1.72 5.77 17.65
CA LEU A 100 -0.60 6.54 17.07
C LEU A 100 -0.49 7.92 17.76
N ALA A 101 -1.61 8.48 18.15
CA ALA A 101 -1.74 9.74 18.86
C ALA A 101 -2.93 9.66 19.83
N ALA A 102 -2.96 10.42 20.90
CA ALA A 102 -3.99 10.33 21.92
C ALA A 102 -5.42 10.58 21.41
N PRO A 103 -5.71 11.53 20.51
CA PRO A 103 -7.02 11.63 19.88
C PRO A 103 -7.21 10.50 18.86
N PRO A 104 -8.40 9.91 18.74
CA PRO A 104 -8.70 8.95 17.68
C PRO A 104 -8.75 9.65 16.32
N ASN A 105 -8.55 8.91 15.23
CA ASN A 105 -8.45 9.47 13.89
C ASN A 105 -7.40 10.58 13.76
N SER A 106 -6.33 10.56 14.58
CA SER A 106 -5.28 11.59 14.57
C SER A 106 -3.95 11.05 14.07
N ALA A 107 -3.28 11.84 13.22
CA ALA A 107 -1.99 11.51 12.63
C ALA A 107 -0.85 12.21 13.40
N PRO A 108 0.17 11.48 13.86
CA PRO A 108 1.38 12.09 14.39
C PRO A 108 2.22 12.72 13.28
N ILE A 109 3.01 13.75 13.64
CA ILE A 109 3.91 14.48 12.72
C ILE A 109 5.34 13.98 12.87
N TYR A 110 6.07 13.91 11.73
CA TYR A 110 7.43 13.40 11.62
C TYR A 110 8.36 14.44 10.96
N PRO A 111 8.75 15.50 11.67
CA PRO A 111 9.53 16.59 11.11
C PRO A 111 10.92 16.16 10.66
N GLU A 112 11.49 15.10 11.23
CA GLU A 112 12.78 14.54 10.86
C GLU A 112 12.82 13.99 9.43
N LEU A 113 11.66 13.58 8.89
CA LEU A 113 11.57 13.09 7.53
C LEU A 113 11.37 14.22 6.53
N SER A 114 10.37 15.07 6.76
CA SER A 114 10.07 16.24 5.96
C SER A 114 9.05 17.13 6.67
N ILE A 115 9.26 18.46 6.65
CA ILE A 115 8.35 19.41 7.33
C ILE A 115 7.91 20.55 6.41
N ASP A 116 8.72 20.96 5.45
CA ASP A 116 8.48 22.18 4.65
C ASP A 116 7.17 22.11 3.87
N TRP A 117 6.84 20.97 3.28
CA TRP A 117 5.57 20.78 2.55
C TRP A 117 4.35 21.00 3.45
N LEU A 118 4.43 20.57 4.72
CA LEU A 118 3.32 20.72 5.68
C LEU A 118 3.16 22.16 6.12
N VAL A 119 4.28 22.85 6.33
CA VAL A 119 4.29 24.30 6.62
C VAL A 119 3.71 25.10 5.44
N GLU A 120 4.12 24.79 4.20
CA GLU A 120 3.59 25.41 2.98
C GLU A 120 2.07 25.21 2.87
N GLU A 121 1.58 24.01 3.10
CA GLU A 121 0.14 23.74 3.03
C GLU A 121 -0.64 24.46 4.13
N ILE A 122 -0.15 24.50 5.36
CA ILE A 122 -0.80 25.26 6.44
C ILE A 122 -0.92 26.74 6.10
N LEU A 123 0.11 27.32 5.46
CA LEU A 123 0.13 28.76 5.14
C LEU A 123 -0.64 29.11 3.87
N GLU A 124 -0.62 28.27 2.86
CA GLU A 124 -1.10 28.60 1.52
C GLU A 124 -2.38 27.83 1.10
N ARG A 125 -2.56 26.61 1.58
CA ARG A 125 -3.62 25.69 1.16
C ARG A 125 -4.08 24.83 2.33
N PRO A 126 -4.89 25.37 3.23
CA PRO A 126 -5.34 24.64 4.41
C PRO A 126 -5.81 23.22 4.10
N MET A 127 -5.38 22.23 4.89
CA MET A 127 -5.66 20.81 4.65
C MET A 127 -7.14 20.47 4.77
N GLU A 128 -7.92 21.28 5.48
CA GLU A 128 -9.37 21.22 5.53
C GLU A 128 -10.05 21.54 4.20
N ASP A 129 -9.36 22.27 3.31
CA ASP A 129 -9.85 22.63 1.96
C ASP A 129 -9.43 21.62 0.88
N ARG A 130 -8.65 20.60 1.24
CA ARG A 130 -8.30 19.52 0.31
C ARG A 130 -9.55 18.81 -0.19
N LYS A 131 -9.55 18.41 -1.45
CA LYS A 131 -10.65 17.64 -2.05
C LYS A 131 -10.67 16.19 -1.57
N ASN A 132 -9.52 15.66 -1.17
CA ASN A 132 -9.30 14.28 -0.70
C ASN A 132 -8.27 14.28 0.42
N ASP A 133 -8.26 13.25 1.23
CA ASP A 133 -7.35 13.11 2.37
C ASP A 133 -7.33 14.38 3.26
N ARG A 134 -8.53 14.83 3.66
CA ARG A 134 -8.74 16.05 4.45
C ARG A 134 -8.31 15.85 5.89
N TYR A 135 -7.75 16.92 6.47
CA TYR A 135 -7.43 17.01 7.89
C TYR A 135 -7.94 18.32 8.47
N VAL A 136 -8.57 18.26 9.63
CA VAL A 136 -8.91 19.43 10.43
C VAL A 136 -7.81 19.61 11.47
N ILE A 137 -7.06 20.69 11.35
CA ILE A 137 -5.91 20.97 12.23
C ILE A 137 -6.24 22.21 13.07
N ASP A 138 -6.24 22.05 14.39
CA ASP A 138 -6.49 23.16 15.30
C ASP A 138 -5.34 24.20 15.31
N GLU A 139 -5.65 25.43 15.79
CA GLU A 139 -4.70 26.55 15.77
C GLU A 139 -3.45 26.30 16.62
N LYS A 140 -3.56 25.54 17.71
CA LYS A 140 -2.41 25.18 18.52
C LYS A 140 -1.47 24.25 17.73
N THR A 141 -2.02 23.20 17.14
CA THR A 141 -1.28 22.25 16.33
C THR A 141 -0.66 22.93 15.11
N LYS A 142 -1.37 23.87 14.43
CA LYS A 142 -0.82 24.71 13.36
C LYS A 142 0.39 25.51 13.86
N SER A 143 0.24 26.19 15.00
CA SER A 143 1.34 26.98 15.60
C SER A 143 2.55 26.12 15.96
N ASP A 144 2.31 24.94 16.52
CA ASP A 144 3.36 23.98 16.87
C ASP A 144 4.14 23.56 15.60
N ILE A 145 3.42 23.18 14.52
CA ILE A 145 4.03 22.75 13.25
C ILE A 145 4.87 23.89 12.63
N LEU A 146 4.33 25.12 12.60
CA LEU A 146 5.08 26.28 12.09
C LEU A 146 6.36 26.52 12.91
N GLY A 147 6.31 26.29 14.21
CA GLY A 147 7.47 26.40 15.11
C GLY A 147 8.56 25.34 14.85
N LEU A 148 8.21 24.21 14.23
CA LEU A 148 9.15 23.13 13.91
C LEU A 148 10.00 23.40 12.66
N GLN A 149 9.58 24.27 11.76
CA GLN A 149 10.29 24.51 10.51
C GLN A 149 11.76 24.94 10.72
N GLN A 150 11.98 25.93 11.57
CA GLN A 150 13.33 26.46 11.78
C GLN A 150 14.30 25.46 12.46
N PRO A 151 13.90 24.70 13.50
CA PRO A 151 14.73 23.63 14.05
C PRO A 151 15.15 22.56 13.05
N TRP A 152 14.30 22.22 12.07
CA TRP A 152 14.53 21.14 11.10
C TRP A 152 15.10 21.60 9.76
N LYS A 153 15.19 22.90 9.50
CA LYS A 153 15.74 23.44 8.26
C LYS A 153 17.16 22.94 8.00
N GLY A 154 17.38 22.31 6.85
CA GLY A 154 18.67 21.72 6.45
C GLY A 154 19.03 20.42 7.18
N LYS A 155 18.08 19.79 7.89
CA LYS A 155 18.31 18.58 8.70
C LYS A 155 17.39 17.44 8.38
N THR A 156 16.41 17.61 7.49
CA THR A 156 15.43 16.56 7.17
C THR A 156 16.02 15.54 6.20
N VAL A 157 15.46 14.31 6.26
CA VAL A 157 15.83 13.23 5.33
C VAL A 157 15.56 13.67 3.89
N SER A 158 14.40 14.27 3.62
CA SER A 158 14.03 14.70 2.27
C SER A 158 14.96 15.77 1.70
N GLU A 159 15.36 16.78 2.48
CA GLU A 159 16.32 17.79 2.02
C GLU A 159 17.68 17.16 1.70
N ALA A 160 18.14 16.23 2.55
CA ALA A 160 19.40 15.52 2.32
C ALA A 160 19.34 14.68 1.04
N ILE A 161 18.23 14.01 0.77
CA ILE A 161 18.03 13.24 -0.47
C ILE A 161 18.04 14.17 -1.68
N LEU A 162 17.22 15.22 -1.69
CA LEU A 162 17.07 16.13 -2.82
C LEU A 162 18.38 16.87 -3.15
N ALA A 163 19.20 17.14 -2.13
CA ALA A 163 20.53 17.74 -2.32
C ALA A 163 21.52 16.83 -3.08
N THR A 164 21.23 15.53 -3.19
CA THR A 164 22.08 14.58 -3.94
C THR A 164 21.65 14.36 -5.39
N TYR A 165 20.46 14.84 -5.78
CA TYR A 165 19.95 14.63 -7.12
C TYR A 165 20.72 15.43 -8.16
N THR A 166 21.00 14.79 -9.29
CA THR A 166 21.53 15.46 -10.47
C THR A 166 20.40 16.15 -11.24
N GLU A 167 20.76 17.02 -12.18
CA GLU A 167 19.79 17.67 -13.08
C GLU A 167 19.01 16.65 -13.91
N GLU A 168 19.67 15.59 -14.39
CA GLU A 168 19.03 14.52 -15.18
C GLU A 168 18.05 13.71 -14.38
N GLU A 169 18.39 13.34 -13.16
CA GLU A 169 17.48 12.64 -12.24
C GLU A 169 16.25 13.51 -11.94
N SER A 170 16.45 14.75 -11.55
CA SER A 170 15.35 15.70 -11.29
C SER A 170 14.48 15.92 -12.52
N LYS A 171 15.08 15.94 -13.72
CA LYS A 171 14.34 16.11 -14.98
C LYS A 171 13.38 14.96 -15.30
N GLY A 172 13.75 13.72 -14.99
CA GLY A 172 12.92 12.53 -15.23
C GLY A 172 11.87 12.30 -14.17
N SER A 173 12.10 12.76 -12.96
CA SER A 173 11.34 12.48 -11.75
C SER A 173 10.01 13.24 -11.64
N HIS A 174 9.34 13.12 -10.51
CA HIS A 174 8.15 13.90 -10.18
C HIS A 174 8.41 15.42 -10.16
N LEU A 175 9.63 15.84 -9.89
CA LEU A 175 10.03 17.24 -9.92
C LEU A 175 10.09 17.78 -11.35
N GLY A 176 10.29 16.91 -12.34
CA GLY A 176 10.43 17.25 -13.75
C GLY A 176 9.29 16.78 -14.64
N LYS A 177 9.56 15.77 -15.46
CA LYS A 177 8.66 15.31 -16.53
C LYS A 177 7.83 14.09 -16.21
N GLY A 178 8.05 13.45 -15.06
CA GLY A 178 7.30 12.28 -14.63
C GLY A 178 7.44 11.09 -15.58
N VAL A 179 8.65 10.81 -16.05
CA VAL A 179 8.95 9.55 -16.76
C VAL A 179 8.98 8.41 -15.76
N TYR A 180 9.47 8.74 -14.57
CA TYR A 180 9.34 7.90 -13.39
C TYR A 180 8.93 8.74 -12.18
N LEU A 181 8.41 8.08 -11.16
CA LEU A 181 8.20 8.66 -9.85
C LEU A 181 9.15 7.97 -8.89
N GLU A 182 9.76 8.73 -8.02
CA GLU A 182 10.59 8.22 -6.94
C GLU A 182 9.69 7.65 -5.84
N SER A 183 10.32 6.88 -4.98
CA SER A 183 9.71 6.25 -3.82
C SER A 183 8.88 7.18 -2.95
N LEU A 184 7.83 6.64 -2.36
CA LEU A 184 7.10 7.25 -1.23
C LEU A 184 8.04 7.63 -0.08
N TYR A 185 9.21 6.99 0.01
CA TYR A 185 10.20 7.20 1.07
C TYR A 185 11.05 8.46 0.90
N LEU A 186 10.77 9.27 -0.12
CA LEU A 186 11.38 10.60 -0.27
C LEU A 186 10.91 11.56 0.83
N TYR A 187 9.63 11.53 1.18
CA TYR A 187 9.01 12.43 2.17
C TYR A 187 8.47 11.67 3.40
N ALA A 188 8.50 10.36 3.40
CA ALA A 188 8.00 9.51 4.45
C ALA A 188 9.05 8.48 4.89
N GLY A 189 8.82 7.81 6.00
CA GLY A 189 9.66 6.70 6.43
C GLY A 189 9.32 5.40 5.75
N VAL A 190 10.22 4.44 5.85
CA VAL A 190 10.06 3.12 5.24
C VAL A 190 8.99 2.33 5.98
N GLY A 191 8.05 1.81 5.22
CA GLY A 191 7.02 0.86 5.64
C GLY A 191 7.11 -0.39 4.78
N HIS A 192 5.96 -1.00 4.43
CA HIS A 192 5.89 -2.24 3.68
C HIS A 192 6.69 -3.38 4.35
N VAL A 193 6.47 -3.54 5.63
CA VAL A 193 7.10 -4.57 6.46
C VAL A 193 6.05 -5.37 7.22
N CYS A 194 6.38 -6.62 7.52
CA CYS A 194 5.64 -7.46 8.45
C CYS A 194 6.61 -7.91 9.55
N ALA A 195 6.28 -7.61 10.78
CA ALA A 195 7.11 -8.00 11.93
C ALA A 195 7.12 -9.53 12.14
N ASP A 196 8.12 -10.01 12.88
CA ASP A 196 8.20 -11.39 13.36
C ASP A 196 7.31 -11.56 14.59
N TYR A 197 5.99 -11.59 14.38
CA TYR A 197 5.03 -11.78 15.46
C TYR A 197 5.14 -13.16 16.11
N GLU A 198 5.53 -14.20 15.36
CA GLU A 198 5.75 -15.55 15.94
C GLU A 198 6.87 -15.51 16.99
N LYS A 199 7.98 -14.85 16.66
CA LYS A 199 9.10 -14.65 17.59
C LYS A 199 8.66 -13.81 18.80
N LEU A 200 7.91 -12.73 18.56
CA LEU A 200 7.41 -11.86 19.61
C LEU A 200 6.44 -12.61 20.54
N PHE A 201 5.54 -13.42 20.00
CA PHE A 201 4.60 -14.21 20.79
C PHE A 201 5.28 -15.33 21.58
N LYS A 202 6.41 -15.84 21.07
CA LYS A 202 7.19 -16.87 21.74
C LYS A 202 8.07 -16.33 22.86
N LEU A 203 8.66 -15.16 22.70
CA LEU A 203 9.69 -14.62 23.60
C LEU A 203 9.18 -13.47 24.47
N GLY A 204 8.20 -12.71 24.00
CA GLY A 204 7.89 -11.40 24.60
C GLY A 204 9.05 -10.42 24.45
N PHE A 205 8.85 -9.18 24.85
CA PHE A 205 9.93 -8.18 24.86
C PHE A 205 11.02 -8.49 25.89
N GLY A 206 10.68 -9.16 26.99
CA GLY A 206 11.64 -9.62 28.00
C GLY A 206 12.63 -10.65 27.45
N GLY A 207 12.15 -11.65 26.69
CA GLY A 207 13.03 -12.63 26.05
C GLY A 207 13.90 -12.05 24.94
N LEU A 208 13.41 -11.01 24.22
CA LEU A 208 14.26 -10.25 23.29
C LEU A 208 15.38 -9.52 24.01
N ARG A 209 15.10 -8.89 25.17
CA ARG A 209 16.10 -8.25 26.03
C ARG A 209 17.17 -9.25 26.47
N GLU A 210 16.76 -10.39 27.00
CA GLU A 210 17.70 -11.46 27.43
C GLU A 210 18.59 -11.92 26.26
N ALA A 211 18.02 -12.07 25.07
CA ALA A 211 18.79 -12.48 23.88
C ALA A 211 19.86 -11.43 23.51
N ILE A 212 19.52 -10.13 23.56
CA ILE A 212 20.45 -9.03 23.27
C ILE A 212 21.53 -8.93 24.31
N GLU A 213 21.20 -8.97 25.59
CA GLU A 213 22.15 -8.94 26.71
C GLU A 213 23.11 -10.12 26.64
N GLY A 214 22.61 -11.32 26.30
CA GLY A 214 23.41 -12.51 26.10
C GLY A 214 24.40 -12.39 24.93
N LYS A 215 24.05 -11.68 23.86
CA LYS A 215 24.98 -11.39 22.74
C LYS A 215 25.98 -10.30 23.14
N MET A 216 25.51 -9.24 23.75
CA MET A 216 26.36 -8.12 24.19
C MET A 216 27.46 -8.58 25.17
N SER A 217 27.14 -9.49 26.07
CA SER A 217 28.11 -10.04 27.04
C SER A 217 29.27 -10.86 26.43
N ARG A 218 29.16 -11.23 25.14
CA ARG A 218 30.14 -12.02 24.41
C ARG A 218 31.01 -11.21 23.46
N LEU A 219 30.78 -9.89 23.37
CA LEU A 219 31.56 -9.03 22.48
C LEU A 219 32.97 -8.84 22.98
N ASP A 220 33.91 -8.87 22.05
CA ASP A 220 35.28 -8.44 22.27
C ASP A 220 35.45 -7.00 21.73
N THR A 221 35.34 -6.02 22.59
CA THR A 221 35.43 -4.60 22.22
C THR A 221 36.83 -4.16 21.78
N SER A 222 37.84 -5.05 21.79
CA SER A 222 39.10 -4.83 21.10
C SER A 222 38.97 -5.01 19.58
N ASN A 223 37.89 -5.65 19.12
CA ASN A 223 37.54 -5.80 17.73
C ASN A 223 36.59 -4.64 17.31
N PRO A 224 36.94 -3.83 16.30
CA PRO A 224 36.12 -2.70 15.88
C PRO A 224 34.74 -3.09 15.36
N ASP A 225 34.54 -4.30 14.83
CA ASP A 225 33.23 -4.75 14.39
C ASP A 225 32.32 -5.08 15.59
N ASP A 226 32.89 -5.58 16.69
CA ASP A 226 32.12 -5.81 17.91
C ASP A 226 31.78 -4.48 18.65
N VAL A 227 32.56 -3.43 18.47
CA VAL A 227 32.20 -2.10 18.94
C VAL A 227 30.95 -1.54 18.20
N LYS A 228 30.85 -1.78 16.88
CA LYS A 228 29.64 -1.41 16.10
C LYS A 228 28.41 -2.21 16.57
N LYS A 229 28.59 -3.51 16.82
CA LYS A 229 27.50 -4.34 17.39
C LYS A 229 27.10 -3.90 18.77
N GLN A 230 28.05 -3.46 19.60
CA GLN A 230 27.76 -2.90 20.92
C GLN A 230 26.89 -1.65 20.83
N GLU A 231 27.18 -0.77 19.87
CA GLU A 231 26.36 0.41 19.60
C GLU A 231 24.92 0.02 19.24
N PHE A 232 24.77 -0.90 18.27
CA PHE A 232 23.45 -1.43 17.88
C PHE A 232 22.72 -2.04 19.08
N TYR A 233 23.32 -2.98 19.83
CA TYR A 233 22.65 -3.60 20.97
C TYR A 233 22.31 -2.60 22.09
N THR A 234 23.11 -1.56 22.24
CA THR A 234 22.81 -0.47 23.19
C THR A 234 21.55 0.28 22.75
N ALA A 235 21.41 0.58 21.46
CA ALA A 235 20.22 1.23 20.92
C ALA A 235 18.97 0.36 21.12
N GLU A 236 19.08 -0.96 20.88
CA GLU A 236 17.98 -1.91 21.06
C GLU A 236 17.51 -2.01 22.52
N LEU A 237 18.44 -2.06 23.48
CA LEU A 237 18.10 -2.08 24.92
C LEU A 237 17.42 -0.78 25.35
N ILE A 238 17.89 0.36 24.88
CA ILE A 238 17.25 1.66 25.11
C ILE A 238 15.83 1.66 24.55
N MET A 239 15.64 1.07 23.37
CA MET A 239 14.33 0.99 22.73
C MET A 239 13.37 0.12 23.56
N LEU A 240 13.82 -1.04 24.03
CA LEU A 240 13.03 -1.92 24.91
C LEU A 240 12.55 -1.21 26.19
N ASP A 241 13.38 -0.33 26.77
CA ASP A 241 12.94 0.50 27.92
C ASP A 241 11.76 1.43 27.56
N GLY A 242 11.75 1.94 26.32
CA GLY A 242 10.66 2.78 25.83
C GLY A 242 9.38 1.99 25.58
N VAL A 243 9.53 0.81 24.97
CA VAL A 243 8.42 -0.13 24.69
C VAL A 243 7.73 -0.56 25.98
N GLU A 244 8.49 -1.03 26.95
CA GLU A 244 7.98 -1.45 28.25
C GLU A 244 7.25 -0.32 28.95
N ALA A 245 7.84 0.88 28.98
CA ALA A 245 7.22 2.05 29.59
C ALA A 245 5.89 2.43 28.90
N TYR A 246 5.84 2.37 27.56
CA TYR A 246 4.64 2.72 26.80
C TYR A 246 3.49 1.76 27.09
N ILE A 247 3.74 0.47 27.07
CA ILE A 247 2.72 -0.56 27.31
C ILE A 247 2.23 -0.52 28.76
N ASN A 248 3.16 -0.38 29.73
CA ASN A 248 2.81 -0.27 31.15
C ASN A 248 1.93 0.94 31.45
N ARG A 249 2.15 2.10 30.80
CA ARG A 249 1.32 3.28 30.95
C ARG A 249 -0.16 3.03 30.58
N TYR A 250 -0.43 2.24 29.54
CA TYR A 250 -1.79 1.82 29.22
C TYR A 250 -2.39 0.91 30.28
N GLY A 251 -1.59 -0.02 30.82
CA GLY A 251 -2.01 -0.87 31.94
C GLY A 251 -2.37 -0.07 33.19
N GLU A 252 -1.54 0.90 33.54
CA GLU A 252 -1.75 1.79 34.71
C GLU A 252 -3.00 2.68 34.48
N LEU A 253 -3.17 3.24 33.28
CA LEU A 253 -4.34 4.05 32.95
C LEU A 253 -5.63 3.23 33.04
N ALA A 254 -5.64 2.01 32.50
CA ALA A 254 -6.80 1.11 32.59
C ALA A 254 -7.13 0.75 34.04
N ALA A 255 -6.12 0.49 34.90
CA ALA A 255 -6.31 0.24 36.31
C ALA A 255 -6.91 1.45 37.04
N GLN A 256 -6.44 2.65 36.74
CA GLN A 256 -6.97 3.90 37.30
C GLN A 256 -8.43 4.12 36.87
N MET A 257 -8.75 3.94 35.59
CA MET A 257 -10.11 4.07 35.08
C MET A 257 -11.05 3.04 35.71
N ALA A 258 -10.59 1.79 35.92
CA ALA A 258 -11.37 0.75 36.58
C ALA A 258 -11.76 1.08 38.04
N GLN A 259 -10.97 1.92 38.76
CA GLN A 259 -11.30 2.31 40.11
C GLN A 259 -12.55 3.18 40.16
N SER A 260 -12.73 4.09 39.20
CA SER A 260 -13.83 5.06 39.15
C SER A 260 -15.01 4.60 38.26
N GLU A 261 -14.89 3.47 37.56
CA GLU A 261 -15.92 2.94 36.66
C GLU A 261 -17.12 2.41 37.46
N PRO A 262 -18.33 2.94 37.24
CA PRO A 262 -19.53 2.50 37.93
C PRO A 262 -20.15 1.22 37.33
N ASP A 263 -20.02 0.99 36.03
CA ASP A 263 -20.52 -0.23 35.39
C ASP A 263 -19.62 -1.43 35.75
N PRO A 264 -20.15 -2.45 36.43
CA PRO A 264 -19.37 -3.59 36.84
C PRO A 264 -18.79 -4.40 35.67
N THR A 265 -19.46 -4.44 34.52
CA THR A 265 -18.98 -5.11 33.31
C THR A 265 -17.78 -4.35 32.75
N ARG A 266 -17.94 -3.05 32.53
CA ARG A 266 -16.85 -2.21 32.03
C ARG A 266 -15.66 -2.18 32.98
N LYS A 267 -15.94 -2.13 34.27
CA LYS A 267 -14.90 -2.22 35.32
C LYS A 267 -14.08 -3.50 35.24
N ALA A 268 -14.75 -4.64 35.00
CA ALA A 268 -14.06 -5.93 34.83
C ALA A 268 -13.22 -5.93 33.53
N GLU A 269 -13.74 -5.39 32.42
CA GLU A 269 -13.01 -5.24 31.18
C GLU A 269 -11.75 -4.38 31.35
N LEU A 270 -11.87 -3.19 31.97
CA LEU A 270 -10.72 -2.31 32.20
C LEU A 270 -9.64 -2.96 33.10
N ARG A 271 -10.05 -3.76 34.10
CA ARG A 271 -9.10 -4.56 34.90
C ARG A 271 -8.37 -5.57 34.02
N ARG A 272 -9.10 -6.25 33.13
CA ARG A 272 -8.50 -7.23 32.23
C ARG A 272 -7.56 -6.55 31.22
N VAL A 273 -7.93 -5.40 30.65
CA VAL A 273 -7.05 -4.59 29.79
C VAL A 273 -5.77 -4.19 30.53
N SER A 274 -5.90 -3.78 31.79
CA SER A 274 -4.74 -3.49 32.64
C SER A 274 -3.82 -4.70 32.81
N GLU A 275 -4.39 -5.84 33.20
CA GLU A 275 -3.64 -7.09 33.38
C GLU A 275 -2.95 -7.53 32.08
N ASN A 276 -3.64 -7.44 30.95
CA ASN A 276 -3.09 -7.77 29.64
C ASN A 276 -1.88 -6.89 29.33
N CYS A 277 -2.01 -5.57 29.43
CA CYS A 277 -0.92 -4.64 29.13
C CYS A 277 0.29 -4.86 30.06
N LEU A 278 0.07 -4.92 31.38
CA LEU A 278 1.14 -5.12 32.35
C LEU A 278 1.87 -6.46 32.14
N TRP A 279 1.18 -7.48 31.66
CA TRP A 279 1.78 -8.77 31.34
C TRP A 279 2.58 -8.71 30.04
N VAL A 280 1.96 -8.29 28.93
CA VAL A 280 2.59 -8.33 27.60
C VAL A 280 3.68 -7.26 27.42
N ALA A 281 3.83 -6.34 28.35
CA ALA A 281 4.93 -5.38 28.37
C ALA A 281 6.31 -6.08 28.32
N THR A 282 6.41 -7.29 28.91
CA THR A 282 7.66 -8.07 28.91
C THR A 282 7.44 -9.54 28.58
N GLN A 283 6.29 -10.12 28.89
CA GLN A 283 6.05 -11.56 28.82
C GLN A 283 5.34 -11.98 27.51
N PRO A 284 5.52 -13.23 27.07
CA PRO A 284 4.72 -13.82 26.00
C PRO A 284 3.22 -13.82 26.32
N PRO A 285 2.34 -13.65 25.34
CA PRO A 285 0.90 -13.68 25.57
C PRO A 285 0.42 -15.08 25.99
N ARG A 286 -0.54 -15.11 26.91
CA ARG A 286 -1.09 -16.35 27.48
C ARG A 286 -2.36 -16.83 26.80
N ASP A 287 -3.14 -15.93 26.22
CA ASP A 287 -4.42 -16.18 25.59
C ASP A 287 -4.65 -15.28 24.37
N PHE A 288 -5.77 -15.47 23.69
CA PHE A 288 -6.11 -14.74 22.46
C PHE A 288 -6.22 -13.23 22.67
N TRP A 289 -6.76 -12.77 23.82
CA TRP A 289 -6.89 -11.35 24.09
C TRP A 289 -5.53 -10.67 24.32
N GLU A 290 -4.65 -11.31 25.08
CA GLU A 290 -3.27 -10.83 25.26
C GLU A 290 -2.49 -10.82 23.94
N ALA A 291 -2.67 -11.85 23.11
CA ALA A 291 -2.00 -11.94 21.82
C ALA A 291 -2.44 -10.81 20.88
N ILE A 292 -3.73 -10.53 20.78
CA ILE A 292 -4.25 -9.46 19.90
C ILE A 292 -3.88 -8.07 20.44
N GLN A 293 -3.82 -7.90 21.76
CA GLN A 293 -3.35 -6.67 22.41
C GLN A 293 -1.87 -6.41 22.08
N LEU A 294 -1.01 -7.42 22.25
CA LEU A 294 0.43 -7.31 21.95
C LEU A 294 0.66 -7.02 20.46
N TRP A 295 -0.01 -7.76 19.59
CA TRP A 295 0.06 -7.60 18.12
C TRP A 295 -0.29 -6.18 17.66
N HIS A 296 -1.40 -5.63 18.17
CA HIS A 296 -1.84 -4.29 17.80
C HIS A 296 -0.86 -3.21 18.28
N ILE A 297 -0.49 -3.22 19.56
CA ILE A 297 0.39 -2.19 20.13
C ILE A 297 1.81 -2.27 19.56
N ALA A 298 2.31 -3.48 19.27
CA ALA A 298 3.60 -3.68 18.62
C ALA A 298 3.61 -3.10 17.19
N THR A 299 2.54 -3.28 16.43
CA THR A 299 2.42 -2.71 15.09
C THR A 299 2.37 -1.18 15.13
N ASN A 300 1.62 -0.61 16.06
CA ASN A 300 1.54 0.85 16.21
C ASN A 300 2.91 1.47 16.52
N MET A 301 3.73 0.82 17.34
CA MET A 301 5.08 1.32 17.63
C MET A 301 6.00 1.33 16.41
N ILE A 302 5.84 0.39 15.45
CA ILE A 302 6.55 0.43 14.16
C ILE A 302 6.17 1.72 13.41
N ILE A 303 4.89 2.06 13.38
CA ILE A 303 4.40 3.25 12.68
C ILE A 303 4.87 4.52 13.41
N ILE A 304 4.82 4.56 14.75
CA ILE A 304 5.30 5.68 15.58
C ILE A 304 6.81 5.93 15.35
N GLU A 305 7.59 4.86 15.16
CA GLU A 305 9.01 4.98 14.85
C GLU A 305 9.25 5.51 13.44
N SER A 306 8.66 4.84 12.44
CA SER A 306 9.10 4.98 11.05
C SER A 306 8.27 5.96 10.22
N ASN A 307 7.04 6.33 10.62
CA ASN A 307 6.04 6.86 9.70
C ASN A 307 5.82 5.93 8.49
N GLY A 308 5.97 4.62 8.70
CA GLY A 308 5.89 3.63 7.65
C GLY A 308 4.51 3.55 7.02
N HIS A 309 4.46 3.34 5.71
CA HIS A 309 3.24 3.04 4.97
C HIS A 309 3.11 1.54 4.78
N SER A 310 1.87 1.00 4.82
CA SER A 310 1.61 -0.43 4.55
C SER A 310 2.31 -1.41 5.51
N VAL A 311 2.43 -1.05 6.77
CA VAL A 311 2.86 -1.99 7.81
C VAL A 311 1.80 -3.08 7.93
N THR A 312 2.21 -4.34 7.72
CA THR A 312 1.27 -5.45 7.60
C THR A 312 1.22 -6.28 8.87
N TYR A 313 0.02 -6.68 9.23
CA TYR A 313 -0.30 -7.43 10.43
C TYR A 313 -0.05 -8.95 10.31
N GLY A 314 0.35 -9.44 9.14
CA GLY A 314 0.71 -10.84 8.91
C GLY A 314 -0.47 -11.77 8.57
N ARG A 315 -0.24 -13.07 8.67
CA ARG A 315 -1.23 -14.12 8.44
C ARG A 315 -2.03 -14.36 9.71
N PHE A 316 -3.18 -13.72 9.81
CA PHE A 316 -3.96 -13.68 11.05
C PHE A 316 -4.35 -15.08 11.55
N ASP A 317 -4.91 -15.89 10.67
CA ASP A 317 -5.39 -17.23 11.02
C ASP A 317 -4.27 -18.20 11.43
N ALA A 318 -3.10 -18.14 10.78
CA ALA A 318 -1.94 -18.93 11.16
C ALA A 318 -1.38 -18.49 12.52
N LEU A 319 -1.25 -17.18 12.72
CA LEU A 319 -0.61 -16.59 13.88
C LEU A 319 -1.43 -16.79 15.18
N PHE A 320 -2.75 -16.64 15.09
CA PHE A 320 -3.64 -16.64 16.25
C PHE A 320 -4.31 -17.97 16.53
N TYR A 321 -4.31 -18.94 15.59
CA TYR A 321 -5.01 -20.20 15.76
C TYR A 321 -4.59 -21.00 17.00
N PRO A 322 -3.30 -21.03 17.40
CA PRO A 322 -2.90 -21.73 18.63
C PRO A 322 -3.59 -21.17 19.89
N PHE A 323 -3.75 -19.85 19.97
CA PHE A 323 -4.43 -19.17 21.08
C PHE A 323 -5.94 -19.43 21.03
N TYR A 324 -6.54 -19.24 19.86
CA TYR A 324 -7.95 -19.49 19.62
C TYR A 324 -8.34 -20.91 20.03
N LYS A 325 -7.61 -21.91 19.55
CA LYS A 325 -7.86 -23.31 19.83
C LYS A 325 -7.77 -23.61 21.33
N LYS A 326 -6.71 -23.14 21.97
CA LYS A 326 -6.50 -23.29 23.40
C LYS A 326 -7.66 -22.68 24.21
N ASP A 327 -8.03 -21.44 23.90
CA ASP A 327 -9.06 -20.73 24.66
C ASP A 327 -10.45 -21.33 24.44
N ALA A 328 -10.77 -21.77 23.22
CA ALA A 328 -12.01 -22.47 22.92
C ALA A 328 -12.12 -23.84 23.63
N GLU A 329 -11.02 -24.61 23.66
CA GLU A 329 -10.96 -25.93 24.32
C GLU A 329 -11.03 -25.81 25.86
N THR A 330 -10.43 -24.78 26.44
CA THR A 330 -10.42 -24.57 27.90
C THR A 330 -11.63 -23.77 28.41
N GLY A 331 -12.38 -23.15 27.51
CA GLY A 331 -13.47 -22.23 27.85
C GLY A 331 -13.00 -20.92 28.50
N THR A 332 -11.73 -20.54 28.28
CA THR A 332 -11.15 -19.30 28.80
C THR A 332 -11.81 -18.08 28.16
N LEU A 333 -12.01 -18.11 26.85
CA LEU A 333 -12.76 -17.12 26.06
C LEU A 333 -13.79 -17.83 25.18
N THR A 334 -14.96 -17.22 25.01
CA THR A 334 -15.96 -17.76 24.11
C THR A 334 -15.65 -17.38 22.65
N ARG A 335 -16.14 -18.18 21.70
CA ARG A 335 -16.00 -17.90 20.27
C ARG A 335 -16.58 -16.53 19.90
N GLU A 336 -17.74 -16.19 20.46
CA GLU A 336 -18.43 -14.91 20.23
C GLU A 336 -17.56 -13.75 20.73
N PHE A 337 -16.94 -13.87 21.91
CA PHE A 337 -16.08 -12.83 22.43
C PHE A 337 -14.78 -12.68 21.61
N MET A 338 -14.21 -13.77 21.14
CA MET A 338 -13.06 -13.73 20.23
C MET A 338 -13.43 -13.09 18.88
N GLN A 339 -14.66 -13.32 18.36
CA GLN A 339 -15.17 -12.61 17.20
C GLN A 339 -15.31 -11.10 17.46
N GLU A 340 -15.83 -10.71 18.62
CA GLU A 340 -15.91 -9.30 19.02
C GLU A 340 -14.53 -8.66 19.10
N LEU A 341 -13.50 -9.36 19.60
CA LEU A 341 -12.11 -8.89 19.64
C LEU A 341 -11.53 -8.70 18.22
N ILE A 342 -11.82 -9.58 17.27
CA ILE A 342 -11.37 -9.42 15.87
C ILE A 342 -12.00 -8.19 15.26
N GLU A 343 -13.31 -8.01 15.41
CA GLU A 343 -14.01 -6.83 14.89
C GLU A 343 -13.53 -5.55 15.58
N HIS A 344 -13.25 -5.61 16.88
CA HIS A 344 -12.65 -4.50 17.61
C HIS A 344 -11.27 -4.14 17.06
N ALA A 345 -10.42 -5.14 16.78
CA ALA A 345 -9.12 -4.92 16.17
C ALA A 345 -9.25 -4.24 14.79
N PHE A 346 -10.26 -4.58 13.99
CA PHE A 346 -10.55 -3.91 12.73
C PHE A 346 -10.83 -2.43 12.93
N LEU A 347 -11.63 -2.08 13.94
CA LEU A 347 -11.88 -0.66 14.27
C LEU A 347 -10.61 0.05 14.73
N LYS A 348 -9.77 -0.60 15.54
CA LYS A 348 -8.47 -0.06 15.98
C LYS A 348 -7.52 0.20 14.81
N ILE A 349 -7.51 -0.67 13.82
CA ILE A 349 -6.74 -0.50 12.59
C ILE A 349 -7.35 0.60 11.71
N HIS A 350 -8.68 0.67 11.64
CA HIS A 350 -9.38 1.67 10.85
C HIS A 350 -9.16 3.11 11.32
N GLN A 351 -8.97 3.33 12.61
CA GLN A 351 -8.73 4.66 13.18
C GLN A 351 -7.31 5.20 12.99
N LEU A 352 -6.35 4.37 12.56
CA LEU A 352 -4.99 4.83 12.29
C LEU A 352 -5.00 5.91 11.20
N ARG A 353 -4.24 6.98 11.39
CA ARG A 353 -4.14 8.08 10.43
C ARG A 353 -2.70 8.40 10.09
N LYS A 354 -2.49 8.78 8.84
CA LYS A 354 -1.18 9.15 8.31
C LYS A 354 -1.30 10.39 7.44
N ILE A 355 -0.75 11.49 7.91
CA ILE A 355 -0.71 12.75 7.15
C ILE A 355 0.33 12.64 6.03
N ARG A 356 0.00 13.14 4.85
CA ARG A 356 0.80 13.01 3.63
C ARG A 356 0.89 14.30 2.85
N ASP A 357 2.03 14.45 2.18
CA ASP A 357 2.27 15.52 1.23
C ASP A 357 1.42 15.34 -0.05
N THR A 358 1.24 16.44 -0.79
CA THR A 358 0.45 16.48 -2.02
C THR A 358 0.95 15.50 -3.10
N HIS A 359 2.27 15.20 -3.12
CA HIS A 359 2.82 14.24 -4.07
C HIS A 359 2.35 12.82 -3.72
N ALA A 360 2.49 12.42 -2.45
CA ALA A 360 2.04 11.12 -1.97
C ALA A 360 0.53 10.92 -2.13
N ILE A 361 -0.28 11.97 -1.94
CA ILE A 361 -1.74 11.92 -2.15
C ILE A 361 -2.08 11.66 -3.62
N ARG A 362 -1.33 12.22 -4.56
CA ARG A 362 -1.53 11.94 -5.99
C ARG A 362 -1.13 10.52 -6.36
N PHE A 363 -0.12 9.98 -5.66
CA PHE A 363 0.35 8.61 -5.83
C PHE A 363 -0.66 7.58 -5.29
N SER A 364 -1.30 7.88 -4.14
CA SER A 364 -2.18 6.95 -3.43
C SER A 364 -3.32 7.68 -2.72
N SER A 365 -4.26 8.25 -3.50
CA SER A 365 -5.43 8.97 -2.99
C SER A 365 -6.31 8.08 -2.10
N GLY A 366 -6.84 8.63 -1.02
CA GLY A 366 -7.72 7.92 -0.09
C GLY A 366 -6.99 6.96 0.87
N THR A 367 -5.65 7.01 0.95
CA THR A 367 -4.87 6.17 1.87
C THR A 367 -4.56 6.85 3.20
N ILE A 368 -5.44 7.71 3.63
CA ILE A 368 -5.36 8.45 4.89
C ILE A 368 -5.17 7.53 6.12
N MET A 369 -5.63 6.28 6.05
CA MET A 369 -5.53 5.28 7.10
C MET A 369 -4.19 4.52 7.13
N GLY A 370 -3.18 4.96 6.37
CA GLY A 370 -1.84 4.39 6.43
C GLY A 370 -1.63 3.05 5.71
N GLY A 371 -2.69 2.44 5.17
CA GLY A 371 -2.56 1.27 4.30
C GLY A 371 -2.09 -0.01 4.99
N THR A 372 -2.67 -0.39 6.10
CA THR A 372 -2.34 -1.61 6.83
C THR A 372 -3.09 -2.82 6.26
N ALA A 373 -2.43 -3.97 6.21
CA ALA A 373 -3.00 -5.19 5.62
C ALA A 373 -2.92 -6.38 6.57
N LEU A 374 -3.73 -7.40 6.31
CA LEU A 374 -3.62 -8.74 6.90
C LEU A 374 -4.11 -9.80 5.91
N ASP A 375 -3.57 -11.00 6.00
CA ASP A 375 -3.95 -12.12 5.15
C ASP A 375 -4.51 -13.29 5.95
N VAL A 376 -5.30 -14.13 5.24
CA VAL A 376 -5.80 -15.43 5.72
C VAL A 376 -5.69 -16.48 4.63
N GLY A 377 -5.73 -17.76 5.01
CA GLY A 377 -5.66 -18.91 4.10
C GLY A 377 -4.24 -19.17 3.57
N GLY A 378 -4.16 -19.96 2.50
CA GLY A 378 -2.91 -20.42 1.90
C GLY A 378 -2.36 -21.68 2.56
N VAL A 379 -1.06 -21.94 2.37
CA VAL A 379 -0.40 -23.17 2.83
C VAL A 379 0.61 -22.92 3.96
N ASP A 380 0.93 -23.96 4.73
CA ASP A 380 2.05 -24.01 5.68
C ASP A 380 3.39 -24.32 4.96
N GLU A 381 4.46 -24.50 5.73
CA GLU A 381 5.80 -24.82 5.20
C GLU A 381 5.84 -26.15 4.45
N ASN A 382 4.95 -27.11 4.77
CA ASN A 382 4.85 -28.42 4.12
C ASN A 382 4.03 -28.37 2.85
N GLY A 383 3.18 -27.35 2.68
CA GLY A 383 2.25 -27.20 1.57
C GLY A 383 0.83 -27.67 1.88
N ASP A 384 0.54 -27.90 3.15
CA ASP A 384 -0.79 -28.28 3.63
C ASP A 384 -1.66 -27.03 3.81
N ASP A 385 -2.95 -27.13 3.49
CA ASP A 385 -3.90 -26.04 3.70
C ASP A 385 -4.05 -25.65 5.17
N ILE A 386 -4.05 -24.37 5.47
CA ILE A 386 -4.15 -23.84 6.84
C ILE A 386 -5.50 -23.20 7.15
N THR A 387 -6.45 -23.29 6.24
CA THR A 387 -7.79 -22.74 6.47
C THR A 387 -8.38 -23.29 7.78
N ASN A 388 -8.82 -22.40 8.64
CA ASN A 388 -9.34 -22.74 9.97
C ASN A 388 -10.48 -21.80 10.38
N ASP A 389 -11.04 -21.97 11.58
CA ASP A 389 -12.14 -21.12 12.07
C ASP A 389 -11.86 -19.63 11.99
N LEU A 390 -10.63 -19.22 12.27
CA LEU A 390 -10.25 -17.80 12.21
C LEU A 390 -10.27 -17.24 10.80
N SER A 391 -9.96 -18.06 9.77
CA SER A 391 -10.07 -17.65 8.37
C SER A 391 -11.50 -17.19 8.03
N TYR A 392 -12.51 -17.91 8.54
CA TYR A 392 -13.90 -17.52 8.39
C TYR A 392 -14.28 -16.32 9.26
N MET A 393 -13.82 -16.29 10.51
CA MET A 393 -14.14 -15.22 11.45
C MET A 393 -13.60 -13.86 11.01
N VAL A 394 -12.43 -13.80 10.37
CA VAL A 394 -11.85 -12.59 9.78
C VAL A 394 -12.69 -12.11 8.59
N LEU A 395 -13.16 -13.01 7.74
CA LEU A 395 -14.09 -12.68 6.65
C LEU A 395 -15.43 -12.16 7.18
N ASP A 396 -15.94 -12.76 8.29
CA ASP A 396 -17.15 -12.26 8.94
C ASP A 396 -16.94 -10.87 9.54
N ALA A 397 -15.79 -10.60 10.17
CA ALA A 397 -15.46 -9.30 10.72
C ALA A 397 -15.52 -8.20 9.63
N HIS A 398 -14.98 -8.46 8.44
CA HIS A 398 -15.10 -7.53 7.32
C HIS A 398 -16.56 -7.39 6.84
N ALA A 399 -17.28 -8.48 6.69
CA ALA A 399 -18.68 -8.48 6.26
C ALA A 399 -19.59 -7.69 7.23
N HIS A 400 -19.28 -7.72 8.53
CA HIS A 400 -19.98 -6.99 9.56
C HIS A 400 -19.61 -5.51 9.61
N THR A 401 -18.33 -5.17 9.50
CA THR A 401 -17.86 -3.78 9.68
C THR A 401 -17.87 -2.97 8.39
N ARG A 402 -17.60 -3.58 7.24
CA ARG A 402 -17.57 -2.97 5.89
C ARG A 402 -16.74 -1.69 5.81
N ILE A 403 -15.61 -1.69 6.49
CA ILE A 403 -14.66 -0.57 6.50
C ILE A 403 -13.53 -0.84 5.50
N PRO A 404 -12.92 0.22 4.93
CA PRO A 404 -11.88 0.05 3.92
C PRO A 404 -10.53 -0.43 4.47
N ASN A 405 -10.34 -0.48 5.79
CA ASN A 405 -9.07 -0.87 6.41
C ASN A 405 -9.34 -1.72 7.67
N PRO A 406 -8.67 -2.86 7.92
CA PRO A 406 -7.49 -3.36 7.19
C PRO A 406 -7.80 -3.85 5.77
N TRP A 407 -6.81 -3.72 4.87
CA TRP A 407 -6.89 -4.33 3.56
C TRP A 407 -6.69 -5.85 3.71
N MET A 408 -7.65 -6.61 3.24
CA MET A 408 -7.64 -8.05 3.43
C MET A 408 -7.10 -8.78 2.21
N GLY A 409 -6.15 -9.68 2.43
CA GLY A 409 -5.72 -10.67 1.47
C GLY A 409 -6.24 -12.06 1.80
N VAL A 410 -6.66 -12.79 0.78
CA VAL A 410 -6.95 -14.22 0.90
C VAL A 410 -6.04 -14.98 -0.04
N ARG A 411 -5.29 -15.90 0.50
CA ARG A 411 -4.41 -16.78 -0.27
C ARG A 411 -5.16 -18.04 -0.66
N LEU A 412 -5.20 -18.31 -1.96
CA LEU A 412 -5.83 -19.50 -2.54
C LEU A 412 -4.79 -20.40 -3.19
N HIS A 413 -5.05 -21.71 -3.21
CA HIS A 413 -4.22 -22.71 -3.85
C HIS A 413 -5.11 -23.87 -4.35
N ALA A 414 -4.55 -24.82 -5.09
CA ALA A 414 -5.29 -25.90 -5.73
C ALA A 414 -6.15 -26.74 -4.75
N ASN A 415 -5.70 -26.85 -3.49
CA ASN A 415 -6.39 -27.64 -2.46
C ASN A 415 -7.19 -26.78 -1.47
N THR A 416 -7.44 -25.51 -1.77
CA THR A 416 -8.29 -24.66 -0.91
C THR A 416 -9.68 -25.27 -0.77
N PRO A 417 -10.22 -25.41 0.47
CA PRO A 417 -11.55 -25.98 0.67
C PRO A 417 -12.64 -25.24 -0.12
N PRO A 418 -13.51 -25.96 -0.87
CA PRO A 418 -14.57 -25.33 -1.67
C PRO A 418 -15.50 -24.43 -0.86
N GLU A 419 -15.77 -24.78 0.40
CA GLU A 419 -16.61 -24.01 1.31
C GLU A 419 -15.94 -22.68 1.66
N PHE A 420 -14.64 -22.69 1.88
CA PHE A 420 -13.87 -21.47 2.15
C PHE A 420 -13.84 -20.56 0.90
N LYS A 421 -13.57 -21.14 -0.28
CA LYS A 421 -13.64 -20.41 -1.55
C LYS A 421 -15.03 -19.78 -1.75
N THR A 422 -16.09 -20.52 -1.51
CA THR A 422 -17.48 -20.02 -1.56
C THR A 422 -17.69 -18.84 -0.60
N LYS A 423 -17.19 -18.94 0.64
CA LYS A 423 -17.27 -17.86 1.63
C LYS A 423 -16.52 -16.60 1.15
N VAL A 424 -15.31 -16.74 0.61
CA VAL A 424 -14.50 -15.63 0.07
C VAL A 424 -15.27 -14.88 -1.02
N PHE A 425 -15.83 -15.60 -2.00
CA PHE A 425 -16.58 -14.96 -3.09
C PHE A 425 -17.91 -14.36 -2.64
N ASN A 426 -18.54 -14.92 -1.62
CA ASN A 426 -19.71 -14.28 -1.01
C ASN A 426 -19.36 -12.95 -0.34
N VAL A 427 -18.18 -12.83 0.30
CA VAL A 427 -17.71 -11.56 0.88
C VAL A 427 -17.33 -10.55 -0.20
N ILE A 428 -16.58 -10.97 -1.23
CA ILE A 428 -16.27 -10.12 -2.40
C ILE A 428 -17.55 -9.52 -2.99
N ARG A 429 -18.61 -10.29 -3.11
CA ARG A 429 -19.92 -9.88 -3.68
C ARG A 429 -20.69 -8.89 -2.81
N ILE A 430 -20.25 -8.60 -1.58
CA ILE A 430 -20.81 -7.49 -0.78
C ILE A 430 -20.53 -6.14 -1.47
N GLY A 431 -19.44 -6.04 -2.24
CA GLY A 431 -19.13 -4.85 -3.04
C GLY A 431 -18.22 -3.83 -2.36
N THR A 432 -17.60 -4.16 -1.22
CA THR A 432 -16.63 -3.30 -0.53
C THR A 432 -15.22 -3.34 -1.14
N GLY A 433 -15.02 -4.18 -2.17
CA GLY A 433 -13.71 -4.37 -2.81
C GLY A 433 -12.76 -5.30 -2.06
N GLU A 434 -13.15 -5.79 -0.90
CA GLU A 434 -12.36 -6.75 -0.10
C GLU A 434 -13.04 -8.13 -0.08
N PRO A 435 -12.25 -9.21 0.07
CA PRO A 435 -10.79 -9.26 0.02
C PRO A 435 -10.23 -9.26 -1.41
N LYS A 436 -8.94 -8.90 -1.55
CA LYS A 436 -8.12 -9.28 -2.70
C LYS A 436 -7.73 -10.74 -2.58
N ILE A 437 -7.51 -11.42 -3.71
CA ILE A 437 -7.14 -12.83 -3.72
C ILE A 437 -5.78 -13.05 -4.38
N PHE A 438 -4.97 -13.89 -3.76
CA PHE A 438 -3.64 -14.28 -4.21
C PHE A 438 -3.62 -15.75 -4.63
N ASN A 439 -2.88 -16.05 -5.68
CA ASN A 439 -2.58 -17.41 -6.11
C ASN A 439 -1.22 -17.85 -5.55
N ASP A 440 -1.20 -18.82 -4.68
CA ASP A 440 0.04 -19.30 -4.05
C ASP A 440 1.06 -19.81 -5.06
N GLU A 441 0.63 -20.48 -6.11
CA GLU A 441 1.52 -21.15 -7.05
C GLU A 441 2.53 -20.21 -7.74
N PRO A 442 2.11 -19.15 -8.49
CA PRO A 442 3.06 -18.26 -9.14
C PRO A 442 3.85 -17.39 -8.15
N ILE A 443 3.26 -17.02 -7.01
CA ILE A 443 3.93 -16.22 -5.99
C ILE A 443 5.06 -17.01 -5.33
N ILE A 444 4.81 -18.26 -4.94
CA ILE A 444 5.84 -19.14 -4.35
C ILE A 444 6.96 -19.38 -5.38
N ARG A 445 6.63 -19.66 -6.65
CA ARG A 445 7.62 -19.81 -7.72
C ARG A 445 8.46 -18.54 -7.89
N SER A 446 7.83 -17.39 -7.87
CA SER A 446 8.51 -16.10 -7.95
C SER A 446 9.48 -15.90 -6.79
N LEU A 447 9.05 -16.09 -5.55
CA LEU A 447 9.90 -15.95 -4.38
C LEU A 447 11.09 -16.92 -4.41
N MET A 448 10.88 -18.15 -4.92
CA MET A 448 11.97 -19.12 -5.10
C MET A 448 12.98 -18.67 -6.16
N SER A 449 12.55 -18.04 -7.26
CA SER A 449 13.47 -17.50 -8.28
C SER A 449 14.35 -16.37 -7.75
N TYR A 450 13.89 -15.68 -6.70
CA TYR A 450 14.68 -14.72 -5.92
C TYR A 450 15.35 -15.36 -4.68
N GLY A 451 15.66 -16.65 -4.73
CA GLY A 451 16.54 -17.34 -3.78
C GLY A 451 15.92 -17.70 -2.42
N LYS A 452 14.59 -17.63 -2.26
CA LYS A 452 13.96 -18.10 -1.03
C LYS A 452 13.75 -19.62 -1.11
N PRO A 453 14.10 -20.41 -0.07
CA PRO A 453 13.75 -21.82 0.00
C PRO A 453 12.24 -22.03 -0.07
N LEU A 454 11.78 -23.17 -0.59
CA LEU A 454 10.36 -23.47 -0.83
C LEU A 454 9.52 -23.34 0.45
N GLU A 455 9.99 -23.92 1.54
CA GLU A 455 9.33 -23.88 2.86
C GLU A 455 9.20 -22.43 3.40
N VAL A 456 10.18 -21.58 3.09
CA VAL A 456 10.14 -20.17 3.45
C VAL A 456 9.19 -19.38 2.53
N ALA A 457 9.27 -19.63 1.22
CA ALA A 457 8.42 -18.97 0.24
C ALA A 457 6.93 -19.24 0.48
N ARG A 458 6.56 -20.44 0.94
CA ARG A 458 5.19 -20.81 1.34
C ARG A 458 4.63 -19.96 2.49
N GLY A 459 5.50 -19.43 3.35
CA GLY A 459 5.14 -18.58 4.49
C GLY A 459 4.89 -17.12 4.14
N TYR A 460 4.82 -16.73 2.86
CA TYR A 460 4.65 -15.34 2.47
C TYR A 460 3.34 -14.71 2.98
N VAL A 461 3.34 -13.40 3.06
CA VAL A 461 2.17 -12.54 3.26
C VAL A 461 2.16 -11.45 2.18
N GLY A 462 0.99 -11.04 1.73
CA GLY A 462 0.84 -9.86 0.89
C GLY A 462 0.98 -8.60 1.74
N ILE A 463 1.96 -7.77 1.43
CA ILE A 463 2.13 -6.47 2.09
C ILE A 463 1.39 -5.40 1.30
N GLY A 464 0.83 -4.44 2.01
CA GLY A 464 0.23 -3.28 1.38
C GLY A 464 -0.77 -3.65 0.29
N CYS A 465 -0.42 -3.33 -0.95
CA CYS A 465 -1.27 -3.63 -2.08
C CYS A 465 -1.27 -5.11 -2.46
N VAL A 466 -0.09 -5.65 -2.85
CA VAL A 466 0.02 -7.02 -3.40
C VAL A 466 1.42 -7.63 -3.24
N GLU A 467 2.33 -6.96 -2.60
CA GLU A 467 3.76 -7.27 -2.61
C GLU A 467 4.06 -8.47 -1.71
N PRO A 468 4.63 -9.57 -2.24
CA PRO A 468 4.94 -10.73 -1.42
C PRO A 468 6.13 -10.50 -0.49
N CYS A 469 5.96 -10.80 0.79
CA CYS A 469 6.97 -10.63 1.83
C CYS A 469 7.02 -11.87 2.73
N ILE A 470 8.17 -12.18 3.31
CA ILE A 470 8.29 -13.20 4.34
C ILE A 470 8.22 -12.52 5.70
N PRO A 471 7.16 -12.78 6.50
CA PRO A 471 6.99 -12.17 7.82
C PRO A 471 8.25 -12.25 8.67
N GLY A 472 8.65 -11.15 9.26
CA GLY A 472 9.80 -11.06 10.14
C GLY A 472 11.17 -11.34 9.52
N LYS A 473 11.25 -11.65 8.22
CA LYS A 473 12.51 -11.99 7.56
C LYS A 473 12.88 -11.06 6.42
N THR A 474 11.89 -10.34 5.88
CA THR A 474 12.09 -9.44 4.76
C THR A 474 12.06 -7.98 5.22
N TYR A 475 13.07 -7.22 4.79
CA TYR A 475 13.01 -5.76 4.73
C TYR A 475 12.95 -5.37 3.26
N GLY A 476 11.74 -5.03 2.81
CA GLY A 476 11.47 -4.73 1.41
C GLY A 476 11.17 -3.24 1.24
N TRP A 477 11.77 -2.66 0.22
CA TRP A 477 11.46 -1.30 -0.24
C TRP A 477 10.44 -1.38 -1.37
N HIS A 478 9.25 -1.87 -1.04
CA HIS A 478 8.14 -1.88 -1.99
C HIS A 478 7.66 -0.44 -2.25
N ASP A 479 7.02 -0.21 -3.38
CA ASP A 479 6.74 1.17 -3.85
C ASP A 479 8.01 2.05 -3.93
N SER A 480 9.15 1.44 -4.24
CA SER A 480 10.42 2.14 -4.29
C SER A 480 10.57 3.07 -5.50
N GLY A 481 9.66 2.99 -6.45
CA GLY A 481 9.58 3.86 -7.63
C GLY A 481 8.56 3.36 -8.63
N SER A 482 8.19 4.19 -9.62
CA SER A 482 7.20 3.84 -10.64
C SER A 482 7.60 4.36 -12.01
N VAL A 483 7.68 3.49 -13.02
CA VAL A 483 8.00 3.84 -14.42
C VAL A 483 6.73 3.97 -15.26
N ASN A 484 6.64 5.04 -16.03
CA ASN A 484 5.55 5.34 -16.94
C ASN A 484 5.80 4.73 -18.34
N LEU A 485 5.24 3.54 -18.62
CA LEU A 485 5.46 2.84 -19.88
C LEU A 485 4.93 3.60 -21.11
N ALA A 486 3.82 4.31 -20.95
CA ALA A 486 3.27 5.13 -22.03
C ALA A 486 4.19 6.34 -22.35
N LYS A 487 4.84 6.91 -21.33
CA LYS A 487 5.85 7.95 -21.50
C LYS A 487 7.11 7.41 -22.17
N ILE A 488 7.55 6.22 -21.79
CA ILE A 488 8.66 5.53 -22.47
C ILE A 488 8.33 5.32 -23.95
N LEU A 489 7.12 4.85 -24.29
CA LEU A 489 6.68 4.71 -25.67
C LEU A 489 6.72 6.05 -26.43
N GLN A 490 6.17 7.10 -25.82
CA GLN A 490 6.20 8.45 -26.39
C GLN A 490 7.63 8.90 -26.74
N LEU A 491 8.58 8.69 -25.84
CA LEU A 491 9.99 9.07 -26.05
C LEU A 491 10.66 8.19 -27.08
N ALA A 492 10.34 6.91 -27.13
CA ALA A 492 10.89 5.94 -28.09
C ALA A 492 10.51 6.27 -29.53
N ILE A 493 9.26 6.67 -29.77
CA ILE A 493 8.78 6.96 -31.13
C ILE A 493 9.09 8.39 -31.60
N ASN A 494 9.55 9.27 -30.71
CA ASN A 494 9.78 10.70 -31.03
C ASN A 494 11.17 11.17 -30.63
N ASN A 495 12.16 10.34 -30.80
CA ASN A 495 13.57 10.64 -30.59
C ASN A 495 13.90 11.27 -29.22
N GLY A 496 13.43 10.66 -28.14
CA GLY A 496 13.65 11.13 -26.76
C GLY A 496 12.98 12.47 -26.44
N ARG A 497 11.94 12.85 -27.20
CA ARG A 497 11.22 14.13 -27.04
C ARG A 497 9.77 13.89 -26.67
N CYS A 498 9.17 14.80 -25.88
CA CYS A 498 7.72 14.83 -25.77
C CYS A 498 7.08 15.09 -27.15
N ILE A 499 6.00 14.42 -27.45
CA ILE A 499 5.06 14.85 -28.50
C ILE A 499 4.47 16.17 -28.04
N ASP A 500 4.20 17.09 -28.98
CA ASP A 500 3.81 18.46 -28.62
C ASP A 500 2.63 18.46 -27.64
N CYS A 501 2.87 19.03 -26.46
CA CYS A 501 1.87 19.13 -25.42
C CYS A 501 1.32 20.55 -25.21
N GLY A 502 1.90 21.54 -25.85
CA GLY A 502 1.46 22.94 -25.84
C GLY A 502 1.11 23.49 -24.46
N ALA A 503 0.34 24.56 -24.40
CA ALA A 503 -0.11 25.22 -23.18
C ALA A 503 -1.06 24.37 -22.30
N ALA A 504 -1.66 23.35 -22.85
CA ALA A 504 -2.54 22.43 -22.11
C ALA A 504 -1.76 21.46 -21.19
N CYS A 505 -0.45 21.31 -21.38
CA CYS A 505 0.37 20.45 -20.53
C CYS A 505 0.42 20.98 -19.09
N PRO A 506 0.09 20.19 -18.08
CA PRO A 506 0.14 20.62 -16.67
C PRO A 506 1.52 21.07 -16.21
N ARG A 507 2.58 20.68 -16.91
CA ARG A 507 4.00 21.04 -16.65
C ARG A 507 4.55 22.12 -17.57
N TYR A 508 3.68 22.74 -18.41
CA TYR A 508 4.14 23.68 -19.45
C TYR A 508 4.92 24.86 -18.91
N ALA A 509 4.48 25.45 -17.79
CA ALA A 509 5.14 26.60 -17.18
C ALA A 509 6.58 26.29 -16.74
N ASN A 510 6.83 25.04 -16.30
CA ASN A 510 8.13 24.55 -15.84
C ASN A 510 8.82 23.67 -16.91
N CYS A 511 8.24 23.59 -18.12
CA CYS A 511 8.76 22.78 -19.19
C CYS A 511 9.75 23.58 -20.03
N ALA A 512 10.93 23.01 -20.28
CA ALA A 512 11.94 23.61 -21.14
C ALA A 512 11.48 23.74 -22.62
N GLY A 513 10.19 23.50 -22.91
CA GLY A 513 9.54 23.66 -24.20
C GLY A 513 9.29 22.35 -24.94
N ALA A 514 8.16 22.30 -25.65
CA ALA A 514 7.86 21.25 -26.61
C ALA A 514 8.99 21.09 -27.64
N GLY A 515 9.30 19.84 -27.99
CA GLY A 515 10.35 19.54 -28.97
C GLY A 515 11.80 19.58 -28.46
N LYS A 516 12.05 19.94 -27.21
CA LYS A 516 13.40 19.77 -26.62
C LYS A 516 13.63 18.32 -26.20
N SER A 517 14.85 17.85 -26.35
CA SER A 517 15.25 16.52 -25.91
C SER A 517 15.09 16.38 -24.40
N LEU A 518 14.35 15.35 -23.96
CA LEU A 518 14.25 14.94 -22.58
C LEU A 518 15.23 13.82 -22.26
N SER A 519 15.54 13.01 -23.26
CA SER A 519 16.22 11.75 -23.12
C SER A 519 17.31 11.58 -24.19
N ILE A 520 17.89 10.41 -24.24
CA ILE A 520 18.84 10.01 -25.26
C ILE A 520 18.18 9.94 -26.64
N ASP A 521 18.97 10.16 -27.68
CA ASP A 521 18.57 9.99 -29.07
C ASP A 521 18.45 8.49 -29.38
N THR A 522 17.26 8.05 -29.79
CA THR A 522 16.97 6.65 -30.15
C THR A 522 16.30 6.52 -31.50
N GLY A 523 16.20 7.62 -32.28
CA GLY A 523 15.49 7.65 -33.56
C GLY A 523 14.03 8.06 -33.41
N SER A 524 13.32 8.09 -34.55
CA SER A 524 11.92 8.54 -34.62
C SER A 524 11.11 7.57 -35.50
N LEU A 525 9.83 7.39 -35.15
CA LEU A 525 8.90 6.58 -35.96
C LEU A 525 8.84 7.01 -37.45
N ALA A 526 9.10 8.31 -37.70
CA ALA A 526 9.18 8.82 -39.06
C ALA A 526 10.35 8.25 -39.90
N THR A 527 11.38 7.74 -39.25
CA THR A 527 12.63 7.24 -39.85
C THR A 527 12.91 5.76 -39.64
N PHE A 528 12.11 5.08 -38.83
CA PHE A 528 12.26 3.64 -38.61
C PHE A 528 11.84 2.84 -39.82
N GLU A 529 12.63 1.82 -40.16
CA GLU A 529 12.39 0.96 -41.33
C GLU A 529 11.61 -0.31 -40.97
N SER A 530 11.67 -0.72 -39.70
CA SER A 530 11.05 -1.93 -39.18
C SER A 530 10.45 -1.73 -37.78
N PHE A 531 9.58 -2.66 -37.36
CA PHE A 531 9.08 -2.70 -35.98
C PHE A 531 10.18 -3.06 -35.00
N ASP A 532 11.24 -3.75 -35.42
CA ASP A 532 12.39 -4.02 -34.56
C ASP A 532 13.15 -2.75 -34.20
N ASP A 533 13.19 -1.73 -35.09
CA ASP A 533 13.75 -0.41 -34.74
C ASP A 533 12.95 0.27 -33.59
N VAL A 534 11.62 0.09 -33.62
CA VAL A 534 10.75 0.59 -32.52
C VAL A 534 11.04 -0.13 -31.21
N LYS A 535 11.19 -1.47 -31.27
CA LYS A 535 11.53 -2.27 -30.10
C LYS A 535 12.91 -1.90 -29.50
N ASP A 536 13.91 -1.71 -30.35
CA ASP A 536 15.24 -1.27 -29.91
C ASP A 536 15.18 0.11 -29.25
N SER A 537 14.49 1.04 -29.88
CA SER A 537 14.30 2.38 -29.31
C SER A 537 13.58 2.34 -27.94
N TYR A 538 12.52 1.51 -27.84
CA TYR A 538 11.79 1.33 -26.58
C TYR A 538 12.67 0.72 -25.48
N ASP A 539 13.44 -0.31 -25.79
CA ASP A 539 14.37 -0.96 -24.85
C ASP A 539 15.46 0.02 -24.35
N ARG A 540 16.03 0.82 -25.26
CA ARG A 540 17.06 1.81 -24.91
C ARG A 540 16.51 2.94 -24.05
N GLN A 541 15.31 3.45 -24.33
CA GLN A 541 14.63 4.43 -23.49
C GLN A 541 14.29 3.84 -22.12
N MET A 542 13.77 2.61 -22.09
CA MET A 542 13.47 1.90 -20.83
C MET A 542 14.72 1.80 -19.96
N LYS A 543 15.82 1.31 -20.52
CA LYS A 543 17.09 1.17 -19.81
C LYS A 543 17.55 2.49 -19.20
N TYR A 544 17.58 3.56 -20.00
CA TYR A 544 18.06 4.86 -19.56
C TYR A 544 17.27 5.39 -18.34
N TRP A 545 15.94 5.31 -18.39
CA TRP A 545 15.10 5.83 -17.33
C TRP A 545 15.04 4.92 -16.10
N CYS A 546 15.10 3.60 -16.29
CA CYS A 546 15.26 2.67 -15.17
C CYS A 546 16.58 2.89 -14.43
N ASP A 547 17.68 3.14 -15.14
CA ASP A 547 18.98 3.42 -14.53
C ASP A 547 18.94 4.68 -13.65
N LEU A 548 18.31 5.77 -14.12
CA LEU A 548 18.14 7.00 -13.36
C LEU A 548 17.22 6.80 -12.13
N MET A 549 16.11 6.11 -12.30
CA MET A 549 15.22 5.79 -11.18
C MET A 549 15.92 4.98 -10.10
N ILE A 550 16.67 3.95 -10.48
CA ILE A 550 17.44 3.11 -9.55
C ILE A 550 18.51 3.94 -8.83
N SER A 551 19.16 4.88 -9.53
CA SER A 551 20.09 5.80 -8.90
C SER A 551 19.43 6.66 -7.81
N CYS A 552 18.24 7.18 -8.07
CA CYS A 552 17.46 7.89 -7.06
C CYS A 552 17.12 7.00 -5.87
N ILE A 553 16.65 5.76 -6.12
CA ILE A 553 16.31 4.81 -5.06
C ILE A 553 17.53 4.51 -4.18
N HIS A 554 18.72 4.30 -4.76
CA HIS A 554 19.95 4.11 -3.99
C HIS A 554 20.28 5.30 -3.09
N LYS A 555 20.10 6.53 -3.59
CA LYS A 555 20.36 7.75 -2.81
C LYS A 555 19.38 7.87 -1.64
N ILE A 556 18.09 7.59 -1.88
CA ILE A 556 17.06 7.57 -0.84
C ILE A 556 17.44 6.55 0.24
N ASP A 557 17.76 5.33 -0.16
CA ASP A 557 18.11 4.22 0.71
C ASP A 557 19.33 4.55 1.58
N ILE A 558 20.44 4.99 0.97
CA ILE A 558 21.68 5.34 1.69
C ILE A 558 21.46 6.47 2.70
N ILE A 559 20.61 7.42 2.39
CA ILE A 559 20.34 8.53 3.32
C ILE A 559 19.46 8.06 4.48
N HIS A 560 18.46 7.20 4.22
CA HIS A 560 17.70 6.58 5.30
C HIS A 560 18.60 5.77 6.24
N GLN A 561 19.52 4.96 5.73
CA GLN A 561 20.48 4.22 6.56
C GLN A 561 21.27 5.13 7.50
N ARG A 562 21.69 6.32 7.01
CA ARG A 562 22.53 7.25 7.77
C ARG A 562 21.77 8.12 8.75
N MET A 563 20.54 8.50 8.40
CA MET A 563 19.78 9.52 9.14
C MET A 563 18.61 8.96 9.93
N LYS A 564 18.06 7.82 9.53
CA LYS A 564 16.84 7.26 10.10
C LYS A 564 16.96 5.73 10.34
N PRO A 565 17.92 5.25 11.16
CA PRO A 565 17.91 3.87 11.62
C PRO A 565 16.63 3.57 12.39
N LEU A 566 16.21 2.30 12.40
CA LEU A 566 14.94 1.81 12.92
C LEU A 566 15.17 0.75 14.01
N PRO A 567 15.67 1.14 15.19
CA PRO A 567 15.99 0.19 16.27
C PRO A 567 14.79 -0.62 16.73
N TYR A 568 13.58 -0.04 16.81
CA TYR A 568 12.41 -0.83 17.21
C TYR A 568 12.03 -1.89 16.17
N LEU A 569 12.03 -1.54 14.89
CA LEU A 569 11.76 -2.51 13.82
C LEU A 569 12.84 -3.60 13.79
N SER A 570 14.10 -3.26 14.06
CA SER A 570 15.22 -4.20 14.09
C SER A 570 15.06 -5.28 15.17
N LEU A 571 14.40 -5.01 16.29
CA LEU A 571 14.00 -6.02 17.27
C LEU A 571 13.10 -7.10 16.69
N LEU A 572 12.23 -6.71 15.75
CA LEU A 572 11.13 -7.50 15.20
C LEU A 572 11.42 -8.06 13.80
N VAL A 573 12.66 -7.93 13.31
CA VAL A 573 13.12 -8.53 12.05
C VAL A 573 14.25 -9.51 12.31
N SER A 574 14.10 -10.71 11.79
CA SER A 574 15.07 -11.80 11.96
C SER A 574 16.42 -11.44 11.35
N ASP A 575 17.47 -11.91 11.99
CA ASP A 575 18.89 -11.72 11.72
C ASP A 575 19.46 -10.36 12.17
N CYS A 576 18.68 -9.30 12.38
CA CYS A 576 19.20 -8.03 12.88
C CYS A 576 19.95 -8.18 14.21
N ILE A 577 19.31 -8.81 15.20
CA ILE A 577 19.92 -9.11 16.51
C ILE A 577 21.09 -10.10 16.35
N ASP A 578 20.97 -11.08 15.45
CA ASP A 578 22.03 -12.07 15.24
C ASP A 578 23.27 -11.49 14.58
N LYS A 579 23.09 -10.60 13.62
CA LYS A 579 24.17 -9.88 12.94
C LYS A 579 24.72 -8.71 13.76
N GLY A 580 23.91 -8.12 14.66
CA GLY A 580 24.19 -6.85 15.34
C GLY A 580 24.17 -5.67 14.36
N VAL A 581 23.17 -5.64 13.47
CA VAL A 581 23.05 -4.66 12.37
C VAL A 581 21.61 -4.20 12.25
N ASP A 582 21.42 -2.89 12.15
CA ASP A 582 20.11 -2.27 11.95
C ASP A 582 19.45 -2.75 10.65
N VAL A 583 18.14 -2.86 10.65
CA VAL A 583 17.36 -3.33 9.51
C VAL A 583 17.60 -2.49 8.26
N THR A 584 17.78 -1.18 8.40
CA THR A 584 18.06 -0.26 7.29
C THR A 584 19.43 -0.46 6.67
N ALA A 585 20.39 -1.02 7.43
CA ALA A 585 21.75 -1.29 7.00
C ALA A 585 21.95 -2.74 6.52
N GLY A 586 20.88 -3.46 6.19
CA GLY A 586 20.96 -4.85 5.70
C GLY A 586 20.93 -5.90 6.80
N GLY A 587 20.43 -5.56 7.99
CA GLY A 587 20.27 -6.49 9.11
C GLY A 587 19.33 -7.65 8.81
N ALA A 588 18.27 -7.43 8.02
CA ALA A 588 17.29 -8.45 7.67
C ALA A 588 17.92 -9.66 6.93
N ARG A 589 17.21 -10.78 6.95
CA ARG A 589 17.61 -11.98 6.19
C ARG A 589 17.47 -11.77 4.69
N TYR A 590 16.36 -11.20 4.27
CA TYR A 590 16.06 -10.90 2.88
C TYR A 590 15.85 -9.39 2.72
N ASN A 591 16.66 -8.80 1.86
CA ASN A 591 16.55 -7.40 1.52
C ASN A 591 16.22 -7.29 0.03
N HIS A 592 15.32 -6.39 -0.34
CA HIS A 592 15.04 -6.10 -1.74
C HIS A 592 14.41 -4.71 -1.92
N SER A 593 14.37 -4.23 -3.17
CA SER A 593 13.62 -3.05 -3.57
C SER A 593 12.69 -3.39 -4.71
N GLY A 594 11.44 -2.94 -4.62
CA GLY A 594 10.37 -3.27 -5.56
C GLY A 594 9.78 -2.03 -6.23
N PRO A 595 10.38 -1.53 -7.33
CA PRO A 595 9.73 -0.55 -8.17
C PRO A 595 8.67 -1.22 -9.05
N GLN A 596 7.68 -0.42 -9.47
CA GLN A 596 6.62 -0.87 -10.36
C GLN A 596 6.67 -0.18 -11.72
N CYS A 597 5.89 -0.69 -12.69
CA CYS A 597 5.56 0.05 -13.91
C CYS A 597 4.05 0.21 -14.06
N VAL A 598 3.65 1.23 -14.81
CA VAL A 598 2.26 1.64 -15.02
C VAL A 598 2.00 1.91 -16.50
N GLY A 599 0.80 1.59 -16.96
CA GLY A 599 0.39 1.83 -18.34
C GLY A 599 0.70 0.67 -19.29
N VAL A 600 0.64 -0.57 -18.80
CA VAL A 600 0.93 -1.79 -19.60
C VAL A 600 0.02 -1.86 -20.83
N GLY A 601 -1.31 -1.81 -20.64
CA GLY A 601 -2.27 -1.89 -21.75
C GLY A 601 -2.08 -0.76 -22.76
N THR A 602 -1.90 0.50 -22.28
CA THR A 602 -1.67 1.66 -23.16
C THR A 602 -0.39 1.50 -23.98
N ALA A 603 0.70 1.02 -23.39
CA ALA A 603 1.95 0.81 -24.10
C ALA A 603 1.84 -0.36 -25.10
N ALA A 604 1.21 -1.46 -24.68
CA ALA A 604 1.01 -2.64 -25.51
C ALA A 604 0.15 -2.31 -26.74
N ASP A 605 -1.01 -1.67 -26.53
CA ASP A 605 -1.91 -1.28 -27.61
C ASP A 605 -1.28 -0.25 -28.54
N GLY A 606 -0.57 0.74 -27.99
CA GLY A 606 0.16 1.71 -28.80
C GLY A 606 1.22 1.08 -29.69
N LEU A 607 2.00 0.13 -29.15
CA LEU A 607 2.98 -0.65 -29.93
C LEU A 607 2.30 -1.56 -30.96
N SER A 608 1.16 -2.20 -30.60
CA SER A 608 0.38 -3.05 -31.50
C SER A 608 -0.16 -2.29 -32.69
N VAL A 609 -0.75 -1.12 -32.48
CA VAL A 609 -1.25 -0.22 -33.52
C VAL A 609 -0.11 0.23 -34.46
N ILE A 610 1.05 0.60 -33.92
CA ILE A 610 2.23 0.96 -34.71
C ILE A 610 2.66 -0.24 -35.56
N LYS A 611 2.82 -1.42 -34.97
CA LYS A 611 3.22 -2.62 -35.70
C LYS A 611 2.24 -2.91 -36.83
N GLN A 612 0.94 -2.93 -36.55
CA GLN A 612 -0.09 -3.28 -37.55
C GLN A 612 -0.19 -2.23 -38.64
N LEU A 613 -0.41 -0.96 -38.31
CA LEU A 613 -0.74 0.07 -39.32
C LEU A 613 0.47 0.62 -40.06
N VAL A 614 1.63 0.76 -39.38
CA VAL A 614 2.81 1.38 -39.98
C VAL A 614 3.67 0.33 -40.71
N PHE A 615 3.91 -0.83 -40.06
CA PHE A 615 4.87 -1.79 -40.61
C PHE A 615 4.21 -2.96 -41.38
N ASP A 616 3.19 -3.60 -40.82
CA ASP A 616 2.59 -4.79 -41.43
C ASP A 616 1.63 -4.42 -42.59
N GLU A 617 0.63 -3.57 -42.31
CA GLU A 617 -0.34 -3.14 -43.35
C GLU A 617 0.15 -1.97 -44.21
N LYS A 618 1.10 -1.17 -43.71
CA LYS A 618 1.65 0.04 -44.36
C LYS A 618 0.56 1.03 -44.81
N ARG A 619 -0.45 1.19 -43.97
CA ARG A 619 -1.59 2.09 -44.21
C ARG A 619 -1.32 3.53 -43.79
N VAL A 620 -0.42 3.71 -42.86
CA VAL A 620 -0.07 5.00 -42.26
C VAL A 620 1.44 5.06 -42.22
N THR A 621 2.00 6.22 -42.58
CA THR A 621 3.43 6.43 -42.38
C THR A 621 3.71 6.77 -40.92
N GLY A 622 4.96 6.57 -40.45
CA GLY A 622 5.36 6.98 -39.11
C GLY A 622 5.18 8.49 -38.89
N GLU A 623 5.41 9.32 -39.92
CA GLU A 623 5.19 10.76 -39.82
C GLU A 623 3.70 11.12 -39.71
N ASP A 624 2.81 10.44 -40.47
CA ASP A 624 1.36 10.67 -40.37
C ASP A 624 0.84 10.30 -38.97
N MET A 625 1.35 9.19 -38.39
CA MET A 625 1.01 8.81 -37.01
C MET A 625 1.48 9.87 -36.04
N LEU A 626 2.73 10.32 -36.11
CA LEU A 626 3.24 11.39 -35.27
C LEU A 626 2.48 12.69 -35.41
N ALA A 627 2.04 13.05 -36.66
CA ALA A 627 1.23 14.23 -36.92
C ALA A 627 -0.14 14.13 -36.22
N ALA A 628 -0.80 12.97 -36.29
CA ALA A 628 -2.06 12.74 -35.56
C ALA A 628 -1.91 12.86 -34.04
N LEU A 629 -0.83 12.32 -33.49
CA LEU A 629 -0.56 12.43 -32.05
C LEU A 629 -0.26 13.88 -31.63
N ARG A 630 0.49 14.65 -32.44
CA ARG A 630 0.75 16.09 -32.15
C ARG A 630 -0.55 16.91 -32.21
N ALA A 631 -1.47 16.55 -33.10
CA ALA A 631 -2.78 17.17 -33.19
C ALA A 631 -3.78 16.68 -32.13
N ASN A 632 -3.38 15.81 -31.22
CA ASN A 632 -4.30 15.15 -30.27
C ASN A 632 -5.53 14.54 -30.97
N TRP A 633 -5.28 13.95 -32.17
CA TRP A 633 -6.26 13.34 -33.04
C TRP A 633 -7.19 14.33 -33.79
N GLU A 634 -7.11 15.63 -33.52
CA GLU A 634 -7.91 16.65 -34.22
C GLU A 634 -7.54 16.73 -35.72
N GLY A 635 -8.54 16.63 -36.60
CA GLY A 635 -8.32 16.56 -38.08
C GLY A 635 -7.84 15.20 -38.59
N HIS A 636 -7.76 14.19 -37.75
CA HIS A 636 -7.37 12.82 -38.06
C HIS A 636 -8.47 11.80 -37.70
N GLU A 637 -9.74 12.21 -37.72
CA GLU A 637 -10.89 11.41 -37.30
C GLU A 637 -10.99 10.02 -37.96
N PRO A 638 -10.68 9.85 -39.29
CA PRO A 638 -10.68 8.53 -39.89
C PRO A 638 -9.64 7.58 -39.30
N LEU A 639 -8.45 8.09 -38.98
CA LEU A 639 -7.40 7.31 -38.32
C LEU A 639 -7.78 7.02 -36.88
N TYR A 640 -8.32 8.01 -36.15
CA TYR A 640 -8.83 7.85 -34.80
C TYR A 640 -9.91 6.76 -34.70
N ALA A 641 -10.88 6.78 -35.65
CA ALA A 641 -11.91 5.75 -35.72
C ALA A 641 -11.33 4.36 -36.05
N LEU A 642 -10.29 4.30 -36.89
CA LEU A 642 -9.62 3.04 -37.24
C LEU A 642 -8.91 2.44 -36.01
N VAL A 643 -8.10 3.24 -35.29
CA VAL A 643 -7.34 2.74 -34.13
C VAL A 643 -8.24 2.30 -32.96
N ASN A 644 -9.47 2.83 -32.88
CA ASN A 644 -10.46 2.43 -31.89
C ASN A 644 -11.45 1.37 -32.43
N SER A 645 -11.23 0.79 -33.60
CA SER A 645 -12.11 -0.21 -34.18
C SER A 645 -11.72 -1.64 -33.83
N ASP A 646 -12.67 -2.58 -33.99
CA ASP A 646 -12.45 -4.03 -33.78
C ASP A 646 -11.49 -4.66 -34.81
N ARG A 647 -11.00 -3.89 -35.79
CA ARG A 647 -9.96 -4.33 -36.71
C ARG A 647 -8.56 -4.30 -36.09
N MET A 648 -8.37 -3.53 -35.04
CA MET A 648 -7.08 -3.44 -34.37
C MET A 648 -6.91 -4.58 -33.38
N HIS A 649 -5.69 -5.05 -33.29
CA HIS A 649 -5.29 -6.02 -32.30
C HIS A 649 -4.99 -5.29 -31.00
N HIS A 650 -5.85 -5.48 -29.98
CA HIS A 650 -5.71 -4.87 -28.66
C HIS A 650 -5.53 -5.93 -27.58
N TYR A 651 -4.68 -5.62 -26.60
CA TYR A 651 -4.43 -6.45 -25.44
C TYR A 651 -5.69 -6.62 -24.57
N GLY A 652 -5.90 -7.82 -24.02
CA GLY A 652 -7.06 -8.14 -23.19
C GLY A 652 -8.20 -8.82 -23.94
N ASN A 653 -7.99 -9.21 -25.20
CA ASN A 653 -9.00 -9.87 -26.04
C ASN A 653 -8.64 -11.30 -26.45
N ASP A 654 -7.72 -11.95 -25.73
CA ASP A 654 -7.18 -13.27 -26.08
C ASP A 654 -6.68 -13.32 -27.53
N ASP A 655 -5.85 -12.34 -27.87
CA ASP A 655 -5.31 -12.12 -29.20
C ASP A 655 -3.78 -12.16 -29.13
N ASP A 656 -3.18 -13.26 -29.60
CA ASP A 656 -1.74 -13.49 -29.52
C ASP A 656 -0.91 -12.37 -30.14
N TYR A 657 -1.41 -11.68 -31.19
CA TYR A 657 -0.71 -10.56 -31.82
C TYR A 657 -0.46 -9.41 -30.82
N ALA A 658 -1.46 -9.04 -30.02
CA ALA A 658 -1.36 -7.97 -29.04
C ALA A 658 -0.75 -8.48 -27.72
N ASP A 659 -1.05 -9.73 -27.33
CA ASP A 659 -0.59 -10.33 -26.08
C ASP A 659 0.94 -10.54 -26.10
N GLU A 660 1.55 -10.93 -27.25
CA GLU A 660 3.01 -11.00 -27.43
C GLU A 660 3.68 -9.63 -27.30
N ILE A 661 3.02 -8.55 -27.69
CA ILE A 661 3.52 -7.18 -27.55
C ILE A 661 3.43 -6.73 -26.09
N ALA A 662 2.36 -7.07 -25.39
CA ALA A 662 2.24 -6.83 -23.95
C ALA A 662 3.33 -7.57 -23.16
N LEU A 663 3.59 -8.84 -23.52
CA LEU A 663 4.70 -9.61 -22.96
C LEU A 663 6.06 -8.94 -23.27
N PHE A 664 6.28 -8.45 -24.49
CA PHE A 664 7.50 -7.71 -24.84
C PHE A 664 7.67 -6.45 -23.96
N ALA A 665 6.62 -5.65 -23.82
CA ALA A 665 6.67 -4.40 -23.06
C ALA A 665 7.00 -4.64 -21.58
N THR A 666 6.33 -5.63 -20.96
CA THR A 666 6.54 -6.00 -19.55
C THR A 666 7.89 -6.69 -19.34
N ALA A 667 8.29 -7.60 -20.22
CA ALA A 667 9.60 -8.27 -20.16
C ALA A 667 10.77 -7.28 -20.32
N THR A 668 10.60 -6.24 -21.15
CA THR A 668 11.60 -5.18 -21.30
C THR A 668 11.80 -4.40 -19.99
N TYR A 669 10.70 -4.07 -19.30
CA TYR A 669 10.78 -3.45 -17.97
C TYR A 669 11.46 -4.38 -16.97
N CYS A 670 11.03 -5.63 -16.83
CA CYS A 670 11.61 -6.60 -15.93
C CYS A 670 13.12 -6.77 -16.16
N LYS A 671 13.55 -6.91 -17.41
CA LYS A 671 14.96 -7.03 -17.82
C LYS A 671 15.87 -5.94 -17.24
N HIS A 672 15.38 -4.71 -17.10
CA HIS A 672 16.15 -3.56 -16.62
C HIS A 672 16.07 -3.32 -15.12
N ILE A 673 15.21 -4.07 -14.41
CA ILE A 673 15.01 -3.98 -12.96
C ILE A 673 15.56 -5.20 -12.23
N GLU A 674 15.17 -6.41 -12.65
CA GLU A 674 15.42 -7.65 -11.92
C GLU A 674 16.90 -7.90 -11.61
N HIS A 675 17.15 -8.48 -10.44
CA HIS A 675 18.47 -8.92 -9.98
C HIS A 675 19.56 -7.83 -9.90
N ARG A 676 19.21 -6.57 -10.01
CA ARG A 676 20.15 -5.47 -9.76
C ARG A 676 20.36 -5.31 -8.25
N PRO A 677 21.59 -5.00 -7.78
CA PRO A 677 21.86 -4.90 -6.35
C PRO A 677 21.18 -3.66 -5.73
N THR A 678 20.73 -3.78 -4.47
CA THR A 678 20.23 -2.67 -3.66
C THR A 678 21.31 -2.14 -2.71
N ALA A 679 21.15 -0.92 -2.21
CA ALA A 679 22.11 -0.30 -1.31
C ALA A 679 22.15 -0.99 0.08
N HIS A 680 21.06 -1.62 0.52
CA HIS A 680 20.99 -2.36 1.80
C HIS A 680 21.23 -3.87 1.65
N GLY A 681 21.87 -4.29 0.54
CA GLY A 681 22.39 -5.66 0.44
C GLY A 681 21.38 -6.70 -0.04
N GLY A 682 20.58 -6.39 -1.03
CA GLY A 682 19.64 -7.31 -1.69
C GLY A 682 19.61 -7.08 -3.19
N GLU A 683 18.47 -7.34 -3.80
CA GLU A 683 18.25 -7.19 -5.23
C GLU A 683 16.93 -6.51 -5.56
N PHE A 684 16.83 -5.90 -6.74
CA PHE A 684 15.60 -5.34 -7.24
C PHE A 684 14.66 -6.43 -7.75
N MET A 685 13.37 -6.28 -7.46
CA MET A 685 12.28 -7.16 -7.91
C MET A 685 11.23 -6.29 -8.62
N PRO A 686 10.90 -6.53 -9.89
CA PRO A 686 9.90 -5.74 -10.61
C PRO A 686 8.49 -6.00 -10.09
N GLY A 687 7.65 -4.94 -10.08
CA GLY A 687 6.21 -5.01 -9.84
C GLY A 687 5.41 -4.43 -10.99
N ILE A 688 4.14 -4.84 -11.13
CA ILE A 688 3.22 -4.28 -12.13
C ILE A 688 1.89 -3.93 -11.46
N TYR A 689 1.82 -2.75 -10.91
CA TYR A 689 0.62 -2.20 -10.29
C TYR A 689 0.70 -0.67 -10.25
N SER A 690 -0.46 -0.01 -10.27
CA SER A 690 -0.52 1.44 -10.43
C SER A 690 -0.78 2.20 -9.13
N VAL A 691 -1.41 1.59 -8.14
CA VAL A 691 -2.05 2.35 -7.05
C VAL A 691 -3.03 3.36 -7.69
N THR A 692 -2.74 4.66 -7.71
CA THR A 692 -3.49 5.67 -8.49
C THR A 692 -2.63 6.38 -9.53
N ASN A 693 -1.42 5.87 -9.76
CA ASN A 693 -0.46 6.51 -10.67
C ASN A 693 -0.88 6.51 -12.15
N ASN A 694 -1.80 5.63 -12.55
CA ASN A 694 -2.34 5.65 -13.91
C ASN A 694 -2.96 7.03 -14.23
N VAL A 695 -3.64 7.67 -13.29
CA VAL A 695 -4.20 9.03 -13.44
C VAL A 695 -3.07 10.05 -13.50
N MET A 696 -2.14 10.00 -12.55
CA MET A 696 -1.03 10.96 -12.49
C MET A 696 -0.09 10.82 -13.69
N HIS A 697 0.31 9.60 -14.02
CA HIS A 697 1.17 9.35 -15.19
C HIS A 697 0.48 9.74 -16.50
N GLY A 698 -0.81 9.45 -16.63
CA GLY A 698 -1.60 9.86 -17.80
C GLY A 698 -1.59 11.37 -18.01
N SER A 699 -1.73 12.15 -16.92
CA SER A 699 -1.71 13.62 -16.98
C SER A 699 -0.39 14.22 -17.49
N LEU A 700 0.64 13.41 -17.66
CA LEU A 700 1.98 13.80 -18.12
C LEU A 700 2.34 13.22 -19.50
N VAL A 701 1.40 12.52 -20.16
CA VAL A 701 1.60 11.87 -21.46
C VAL A 701 0.70 12.52 -22.50
N SER A 702 1.26 12.85 -23.67
CA SER A 702 0.52 13.33 -24.83
C SER A 702 -0.38 12.21 -25.38
N ALA A 703 -1.09 12.45 -26.48
CA ALA A 703 -1.86 11.40 -27.16
C ALA A 703 -0.99 10.19 -27.49
N THR A 704 -1.55 8.99 -27.42
CA THR A 704 -0.88 7.72 -27.70
C THR A 704 -1.48 6.98 -28.89
N PRO A 705 -0.71 6.13 -29.60
CA PRO A 705 -1.14 5.50 -30.86
C PRO A 705 -2.39 4.63 -30.76
N ASP A 706 -2.73 4.16 -29.56
CA ASP A 706 -3.94 3.38 -29.24
C ASP A 706 -5.25 4.21 -29.26
N GLY A 707 -5.19 5.50 -29.56
CA GLY A 707 -6.34 6.39 -29.58
C GLY A 707 -6.57 7.18 -28.27
N ARG A 708 -5.77 6.94 -27.21
CA ARG A 708 -5.86 7.73 -25.97
C ARG A 708 -5.50 9.19 -26.24
N LYS A 709 -6.32 10.10 -25.77
CA LYS A 709 -6.07 11.54 -25.88
C LYS A 709 -5.04 12.02 -24.85
N ALA A 710 -4.43 13.16 -25.15
CA ALA A 710 -3.44 13.78 -24.26
C ALA A 710 -4.04 14.05 -22.88
N PHE A 711 -3.27 13.73 -21.82
CA PHE A 711 -3.56 13.98 -20.41
C PHE A 711 -4.67 13.15 -19.79
N GLU A 712 -5.30 12.26 -20.54
CA GLU A 712 -6.20 11.24 -20.00
C GLU A 712 -5.42 10.18 -19.20
N PRO A 713 -6.05 9.46 -18.27
CA PRO A 713 -5.39 8.35 -17.58
C PRO A 713 -4.79 7.33 -18.55
N VAL A 714 -3.67 6.72 -18.20
CA VAL A 714 -3.16 5.51 -18.86
C VAL A 714 -3.83 4.29 -18.24
N SER A 715 -3.66 3.09 -18.89
CA SER A 715 -4.19 1.85 -18.31
C SER A 715 -3.66 1.62 -16.91
N ASP A 716 -4.50 1.10 -16.03
CA ASP A 716 -4.11 0.75 -14.69
C ASP A 716 -3.48 -0.65 -14.61
N CYS A 717 -2.58 -0.85 -13.70
CA CYS A 717 -2.05 -2.15 -13.32
C CYS A 717 -1.59 -3.02 -14.52
N ILE A 718 -1.84 -4.36 -14.46
CA ILE A 718 -1.47 -5.30 -15.52
C ILE A 718 -2.56 -5.49 -16.58
N GLY A 719 -3.76 -4.96 -16.31
CA GLY A 719 -4.93 -5.13 -17.18
C GLY A 719 -4.88 -4.39 -18.50
N PRO A 720 -5.86 -4.65 -19.38
CA PRO A 720 -6.02 -3.94 -20.65
C PRO A 720 -6.46 -2.49 -20.46
N VAL A 721 -6.58 -1.75 -21.56
CA VAL A 721 -7.17 -0.42 -21.57
C VAL A 721 -8.69 -0.55 -21.40
N HIS A 722 -9.21 -0.03 -20.30
CA HIS A 722 -10.63 -0.05 -19.94
C HIS A 722 -11.15 1.33 -19.50
N THR A 723 -10.58 2.40 -20.06
CA THR A 723 -10.99 3.78 -19.78
C THR A 723 -12.11 4.22 -20.72
N GLU A 724 -12.93 5.19 -20.28
CA GLU A 724 -14.09 5.67 -21.04
C GLU A 724 -13.73 6.20 -22.45
N CYS A 725 -12.52 6.75 -22.61
CA CYS A 725 -12.09 7.29 -23.91
C CYS A 725 -11.68 6.22 -24.93
N CYS A 726 -11.22 5.05 -24.51
CA CYS A 726 -10.71 4.00 -25.37
C CYS A 726 -10.75 2.65 -24.64
N SER A 727 -11.95 2.15 -24.39
CA SER A 727 -12.09 0.79 -23.86
C SER A 727 -11.79 -0.24 -24.96
N HIS A 728 -10.77 -1.06 -24.74
CA HIS A 728 -10.31 -2.07 -25.70
C HIS A 728 -10.63 -3.51 -25.27
N ASP A 729 -11.07 -3.73 -24.05
CA ASP A 729 -11.42 -5.02 -23.44
C ASP A 729 -12.82 -5.52 -23.86
N ARG A 730 -13.01 -5.80 -25.15
CA ARG A 730 -14.33 -5.99 -25.79
C ARG A 730 -14.84 -7.43 -25.80
N ARG A 731 -13.98 -8.41 -25.52
CA ARG A 731 -14.35 -9.84 -25.58
C ARG A 731 -14.71 -10.48 -24.22
N GLY A 732 -14.90 -9.62 -23.22
CA GLY A 732 -15.36 -10.01 -21.91
C GLY A 732 -14.30 -10.60 -20.98
N PRO A 733 -14.70 -11.00 -19.75
CA PRO A 733 -13.78 -11.29 -18.68
C PRO A 733 -12.86 -12.51 -18.94
N THR A 734 -13.35 -13.54 -19.63
CA THR A 734 -12.54 -14.72 -19.96
C THR A 734 -11.39 -14.37 -20.89
N ALA A 735 -11.63 -13.52 -21.90
CA ALA A 735 -10.58 -13.09 -22.81
C ALA A 735 -9.51 -12.24 -22.09
N ILE A 736 -9.94 -11.37 -21.15
CA ILE A 736 -9.01 -10.62 -20.30
C ILE A 736 -8.15 -11.56 -19.47
N ALA A 737 -8.77 -12.56 -18.81
CA ALA A 737 -8.05 -13.55 -18.01
C ALA A 737 -7.00 -14.29 -18.83
N ASN A 738 -7.36 -14.73 -20.04
CA ASN A 738 -6.46 -15.45 -20.94
C ASN A 738 -5.29 -14.57 -21.41
N SER A 739 -5.55 -13.33 -21.82
CA SER A 739 -4.49 -12.40 -22.23
C SER A 739 -3.51 -12.09 -21.10
N VAL A 740 -4.04 -11.77 -19.92
CA VAL A 740 -3.21 -11.41 -18.75
C VAL A 740 -2.39 -12.62 -18.29
N ALA A 741 -2.95 -13.82 -18.30
CA ALA A 741 -2.25 -15.05 -17.90
C ALA A 741 -1.08 -15.43 -18.82
N LYS A 742 -1.00 -14.89 -20.06
CA LYS A 742 0.13 -15.08 -20.99
C LYS A 742 1.38 -14.30 -20.59
N LEU A 743 1.24 -13.31 -19.68
CA LEU A 743 2.41 -12.57 -19.16
C LEU A 743 3.21 -13.44 -18.18
N ASP A 744 4.49 -13.14 -18.02
CA ASP A 744 5.40 -13.93 -17.17
C ASP A 744 5.25 -13.55 -15.68
N HIS A 745 4.13 -13.93 -15.07
CA HIS A 745 3.83 -13.62 -13.69
C HIS A 745 4.91 -14.05 -12.68
N PRO A 746 5.48 -15.26 -12.76
CA PRO A 746 6.53 -15.68 -11.81
C PRO A 746 7.79 -14.80 -11.83
N ARG A 747 8.05 -14.07 -12.90
CA ARG A 747 9.17 -13.14 -13.01
C ARG A 747 8.93 -11.83 -12.24
N ILE A 748 7.66 -11.51 -11.95
CA ILE A 748 7.26 -10.24 -11.37
C ILE A 748 7.23 -10.37 -9.84
N GLY A 749 8.42 -10.37 -9.22
CA GLY A 749 8.60 -10.72 -7.82
C GLY A 749 8.01 -9.73 -6.81
N ASN A 750 7.75 -8.48 -7.23
CA ASN A 750 7.15 -7.45 -6.38
C ASN A 750 5.62 -7.37 -6.51
N GLY A 751 5.00 -8.39 -7.12
CA GLY A 751 3.55 -8.51 -7.24
C GLY A 751 2.93 -7.79 -8.43
N ILE A 752 1.70 -8.16 -8.71
CA ILE A 752 0.85 -7.58 -9.76
C ILE A 752 -0.52 -7.23 -9.21
N ILE A 753 -1.25 -6.37 -9.91
CA ILE A 753 -2.68 -6.15 -9.68
C ILE A 753 -3.45 -6.39 -10.98
N LEU A 754 -4.49 -7.23 -10.89
CA LEU A 754 -5.52 -7.34 -11.92
C LEU A 754 -6.86 -6.85 -11.35
N ASN A 755 -7.34 -5.73 -11.86
CA ASN A 755 -8.61 -5.13 -11.47
C ASN A 755 -9.76 -5.66 -12.32
N TRP A 756 -10.85 -6.05 -11.65
CA TRP A 756 -12.12 -6.38 -12.28
C TRP A 756 -13.21 -5.44 -11.83
N LYS A 757 -14.05 -4.97 -12.75
CA LYS A 757 -15.27 -4.27 -12.41
C LYS A 757 -16.45 -5.01 -12.99
N PHE A 758 -17.31 -5.56 -12.13
CA PHE A 758 -18.51 -6.27 -12.55
C PHE A 758 -19.77 -5.50 -12.19
N ALA A 759 -20.73 -5.52 -13.10
CA ALA A 759 -22.07 -5.10 -12.79
C ALA A 759 -22.64 -5.99 -11.66
N PRO A 760 -23.26 -5.42 -10.61
CA PRO A 760 -23.83 -6.19 -9.51
C PRO A 760 -24.77 -7.30 -9.94
N SER A 761 -25.61 -7.06 -10.96
CA SER A 761 -26.54 -8.04 -11.51
C SER A 761 -25.84 -9.28 -12.10
N SER A 762 -24.71 -9.09 -12.75
CA SER A 762 -23.95 -10.16 -13.44
C SER A 762 -23.39 -11.21 -12.47
N VAL A 763 -23.10 -10.81 -11.23
CA VAL A 763 -22.52 -11.68 -10.20
C VAL A 763 -23.53 -12.06 -9.11
N SER A 764 -24.83 -11.79 -9.32
CA SER A 764 -25.89 -12.09 -8.36
C SER A 764 -26.29 -13.56 -8.37
N GLY A 765 -26.94 -14.02 -7.30
CA GLY A 765 -27.40 -15.40 -7.16
C GLY A 765 -26.27 -16.43 -7.09
N GLU A 766 -26.62 -17.68 -7.24
CA GLU A 766 -25.69 -18.81 -7.21
C GLU A 766 -24.87 -18.88 -8.52
N THR A 767 -25.53 -18.75 -9.64
CA THR A 767 -24.89 -18.77 -10.97
C THR A 767 -23.82 -17.67 -11.10
N GLY A 768 -24.13 -16.43 -10.68
CA GLY A 768 -23.14 -15.34 -10.73
C GLY A 768 -21.93 -15.59 -9.82
N ARG A 769 -22.11 -16.23 -8.67
CA ARG A 769 -21.01 -16.66 -7.81
C ARG A 769 -20.15 -17.73 -8.48
N GLU A 770 -20.78 -18.78 -9.01
CA GLU A 770 -20.06 -19.88 -9.67
C GLU A 770 -19.30 -19.40 -10.92
N ASN A 771 -19.86 -18.46 -11.67
CA ASN A 771 -19.15 -17.82 -12.80
C ASN A 771 -17.89 -17.09 -12.34
N LEU A 772 -17.95 -16.33 -11.23
CA LEU A 772 -16.76 -15.68 -10.66
C LEU A 772 -15.72 -16.70 -10.19
N ILE A 773 -16.15 -17.76 -9.51
CA ILE A 773 -15.25 -18.82 -9.05
C ILE A 773 -14.59 -19.48 -10.25
N GLY A 774 -15.36 -19.88 -11.27
CA GLY A 774 -14.85 -20.53 -12.47
C GLY A 774 -13.87 -19.65 -13.27
N LEU A 775 -14.15 -18.35 -13.37
CA LEU A 775 -13.24 -17.39 -13.99
C LEU A 775 -11.90 -17.36 -13.24
N MET A 776 -11.94 -17.30 -11.92
CA MET A 776 -10.73 -17.23 -11.10
C MET A 776 -9.97 -18.54 -11.07
N ASP A 777 -10.66 -19.68 -11.01
CA ASP A 777 -10.00 -20.98 -11.09
C ASP A 777 -9.25 -21.12 -12.42
N THR A 778 -9.88 -20.77 -13.55
CA THR A 778 -9.23 -20.78 -14.87
C THR A 778 -8.01 -19.83 -14.91
N TYR A 779 -8.17 -18.62 -14.43
CA TYR A 779 -7.07 -17.64 -14.39
C TYR A 779 -5.90 -18.12 -13.53
N PHE A 780 -6.18 -18.73 -12.37
CA PHE A 780 -5.16 -19.22 -11.46
C PHE A 780 -4.49 -20.50 -11.93
N GLU A 781 -5.22 -21.41 -12.59
CA GLU A 781 -4.65 -22.58 -13.26
C GLU A 781 -3.67 -22.20 -14.38
N ASN A 782 -3.91 -21.08 -15.03
CA ASN A 782 -3.00 -20.47 -16.01
C ASN A 782 -1.92 -19.56 -15.37
N LEU A 783 -1.64 -19.73 -14.07
CA LEU A 783 -0.63 -18.98 -13.30
C LEU A 783 -0.88 -17.49 -13.16
N GLY A 784 -2.11 -17.01 -13.28
CA GLY A 784 -2.47 -15.66 -12.84
C GLY A 784 -2.13 -15.48 -11.36
N MET A 785 -1.49 -14.35 -11.00
CA MET A 785 -0.89 -14.19 -9.67
C MET A 785 -1.86 -13.62 -8.64
N GLN A 786 -2.70 -12.67 -9.04
CA GLN A 786 -3.54 -11.91 -8.11
C GLN A 786 -4.77 -11.37 -8.84
N SER A 787 -5.87 -11.21 -8.10
CA SER A 787 -7.10 -10.57 -8.57
C SER A 787 -7.78 -9.78 -7.47
N GLN A 788 -8.50 -8.71 -7.86
CA GLN A 788 -9.35 -7.93 -6.99
C GLN A 788 -10.55 -7.35 -7.73
N PHE A 789 -11.63 -7.06 -7.00
CA PHE A 789 -12.94 -6.84 -7.58
C PHE A 789 -13.58 -5.53 -7.12
N SER A 790 -14.12 -4.77 -8.08
CA SER A 790 -15.11 -3.72 -7.85
C SER A 790 -16.48 -4.24 -8.29
N ILE A 791 -17.38 -4.44 -7.35
CA ILE A 791 -18.76 -4.88 -7.64
C ILE A 791 -19.69 -3.73 -7.28
N ILE A 792 -19.79 -2.78 -8.19
CA ILE A 792 -20.52 -1.53 -7.99
C ILE A 792 -20.99 -1.01 -9.36
N SER A 793 -22.20 -0.46 -9.41
CA SER A 793 -22.71 0.12 -10.65
C SER A 793 -22.20 1.56 -10.89
N LYS A 794 -22.05 1.91 -12.16
CA LYS A 794 -21.75 3.27 -12.61
C LYS A 794 -22.75 4.28 -12.04
N ASP A 795 -24.04 3.93 -12.05
CA ASP A 795 -25.11 4.80 -11.56
C ASP A 795 -24.98 5.13 -10.06
N MET A 796 -24.57 4.15 -9.25
CA MET A 796 -24.34 4.36 -7.81
C MET A 796 -23.17 5.32 -7.57
N MET A 797 -22.06 5.16 -8.28
CA MET A 797 -20.91 6.06 -8.17
C MET A 797 -21.26 7.48 -8.65
N LEU A 798 -22.03 7.62 -9.73
CA LEU A 798 -22.52 8.92 -10.20
C LEU A 798 -23.49 9.59 -9.18
N ALA A 799 -24.32 8.79 -8.50
CA ALA A 799 -25.18 9.29 -7.44
C ALA A 799 -24.37 9.74 -6.22
N ALA A 800 -23.34 8.98 -5.84
CA ALA A 800 -22.43 9.32 -4.76
C ALA A 800 -21.63 10.59 -5.06
N GLN A 801 -21.17 10.78 -6.29
CA GLN A 801 -20.48 12.00 -6.71
C GLN A 801 -21.38 13.23 -6.63
N LYS A 802 -22.69 13.09 -6.94
CA LYS A 802 -23.68 14.18 -6.87
C LYS A 802 -24.15 14.50 -5.46
N LYS A 803 -24.21 13.52 -4.56
CA LYS A 803 -24.74 13.66 -3.19
C LYS A 803 -23.82 12.97 -2.17
N PRO A 804 -22.56 13.46 -2.02
CA PRO A 804 -21.55 12.76 -1.22
C PRO A 804 -21.97 12.57 0.25
N GLU A 805 -22.78 13.47 0.79
CA GLU A 805 -23.26 13.38 2.17
C GLU A 805 -24.13 12.14 2.47
N LYS A 806 -24.75 11.54 1.44
CA LYS A 806 -25.57 10.34 1.56
C LYS A 806 -24.78 9.03 1.38
N TYR A 807 -23.55 9.12 0.92
CA TYR A 807 -22.69 7.99 0.53
C TYR A 807 -21.34 7.99 1.26
N LYS A 808 -21.28 8.61 2.45
CA LYS A 808 -20.04 8.77 3.21
C LYS A 808 -19.31 7.45 3.53
N ASP A 809 -20.07 6.38 3.62
CA ASP A 809 -19.59 5.04 3.93
C ASP A 809 -19.56 4.10 2.70
N LEU A 810 -19.71 4.63 1.48
CA LEU A 810 -19.53 3.87 0.26
C LEU A 810 -18.06 3.53 0.04
N VAL A 811 -17.70 2.28 0.25
CA VAL A 811 -16.35 1.77 0.01
C VAL A 811 -16.22 1.27 -1.42
N VAL A 812 -15.12 1.61 -2.08
CA VAL A 812 -14.79 1.15 -3.44
C VAL A 812 -13.38 0.60 -3.50
N ARG A 813 -13.15 -0.35 -4.41
CA ARG A 813 -11.81 -0.85 -4.73
C ARG A 813 -11.12 0.06 -5.74
N ILE A 814 -9.85 0.39 -5.48
CA ILE A 814 -9.06 1.24 -6.37
C ILE A 814 -8.04 0.39 -7.12
N ALA A 815 -6.87 0.22 -6.56
CA ALA A 815 -5.83 -0.67 -7.07
C ALA A 815 -4.90 -1.06 -5.91
N GLY A 816 -5.07 -2.28 -5.39
CA GLY A 816 -4.34 -2.78 -4.24
C GLY A 816 -5.00 -2.46 -2.89
N TYR A 817 -5.93 -1.52 -2.84
CA TYR A 817 -6.59 -1.06 -1.62
C TYR A 817 -8.02 -0.59 -1.87
N SER A 818 -8.79 -0.47 -0.79
CA SER A 818 -10.14 0.09 -0.78
C SER A 818 -10.16 1.42 -0.01
N ALA A 819 -11.05 2.33 -0.39
CA ALA A 819 -11.24 3.62 0.26
C ALA A 819 -12.70 4.06 0.17
N TYR A 820 -13.08 5.09 0.95
CA TYR A 820 -14.38 5.73 0.80
C TYR A 820 -14.42 6.53 -0.50
N PHE A 821 -15.38 6.24 -1.36
CA PHE A 821 -15.51 6.85 -2.69
C PHE A 821 -15.56 8.38 -2.63
N VAL A 822 -16.29 8.91 -1.66
CA VAL A 822 -16.48 10.36 -1.51
C VAL A 822 -15.23 11.11 -1.03
N GLU A 823 -14.25 10.40 -0.49
CA GLU A 823 -12.95 10.96 -0.06
C GLU A 823 -11.89 10.95 -1.17
N LEU A 824 -12.22 10.41 -2.34
CA LEU A 824 -11.30 10.36 -3.48
C LEU A 824 -11.29 11.67 -4.26
N SER A 825 -10.19 11.97 -4.93
CA SER A 825 -10.12 13.08 -5.88
C SER A 825 -11.11 12.88 -7.03
N THR A 826 -11.63 13.97 -7.58
CA THR A 826 -12.60 13.93 -8.68
C THR A 826 -12.06 13.17 -9.90
N ASP A 827 -10.75 13.34 -10.21
CA ASP A 827 -10.12 12.65 -11.34
C ASP A 827 -10.10 11.14 -11.13
N LEU A 828 -9.83 10.67 -9.89
CA LEU A 828 -9.87 9.25 -9.56
C LEU A 828 -11.30 8.71 -9.51
N GLN A 829 -12.27 9.49 -9.00
CA GLN A 829 -13.68 9.11 -9.08
C GLN A 829 -14.11 8.92 -10.55
N ASN A 830 -13.71 9.82 -11.43
CA ASN A 830 -14.01 9.73 -12.87
C ASN A 830 -13.34 8.52 -13.52
N ASP A 831 -12.10 8.21 -13.16
CA ASP A 831 -11.40 6.99 -13.61
C ASP A 831 -12.18 5.73 -13.23
N LEU A 832 -12.58 5.62 -11.95
CA LEU A 832 -13.36 4.47 -11.45
C LEU A 832 -14.74 4.35 -12.11
N ILE A 833 -15.43 5.48 -12.33
CA ILE A 833 -16.71 5.53 -13.02
C ILE A 833 -16.55 5.09 -14.48
N GLY A 834 -15.47 5.53 -15.13
CA GLY A 834 -15.18 5.27 -16.54
C GLY A 834 -14.70 3.85 -16.85
N ARG A 835 -14.32 3.03 -15.86
CA ARG A 835 -13.90 1.65 -16.10
C ARG A 835 -15.03 0.78 -16.63
N THR A 836 -14.71 -0.11 -17.57
CA THR A 836 -15.70 -1.04 -18.18
C THR A 836 -16.39 -1.89 -17.13
N GLU A 837 -17.71 -1.92 -17.14
CA GLU A 837 -18.51 -2.88 -16.37
C GLU A 837 -18.61 -4.20 -17.14
N LEU A 838 -17.97 -5.23 -16.61
CA LEU A 838 -17.96 -6.56 -17.18
C LEU A 838 -19.25 -7.32 -16.82
N SER A 839 -19.64 -8.23 -17.70
CA SER A 839 -20.73 -9.17 -17.50
C SER A 839 -20.33 -10.55 -18.00
N PHE A 840 -21.06 -11.58 -17.55
CA PHE A 840 -20.94 -12.95 -18.04
C PHE A 840 -21.99 -13.27 -19.13
N ASP A 841 -22.79 -12.28 -19.55
CA ASP A 841 -23.84 -12.42 -20.54
C ASP A 841 -23.31 -12.36 -21.97
#